data_54ed0118dad56e340ce97cd320f716b3
#
_entry.id   54ed0118dad56e340ce97cd320f716b3
#
_cell.length_a   1.000
_cell.length_b   1.000
_cell.length_c   1.000
_cell.angle_alpha   90.00
_cell.angle_beta   90.00
_cell.angle_gamma   90.00
#
_symmetry.space_group_name_H-M   'P 1'
#
loop_
_entity.id
_entity.type
_entity.pdbx_description
1 polymer ?
#
loop_
_entity_poly.entity_id
_entity_poly.type
_entity_poly.pdbx_seq_one_letter_code
_entity_poly.pdbx_strand_id
1 'polypeptide(L)'
;MILFVHLRLWGKNSFDFFLGSGASVQAGIPTGGNLVWYFKQQISCSNTNTSSEFMKDLQSKQVRIKLQNYFDSTLDNPPLWSPIEYAYYFEKCFPTSIAREKFIQDLVRDRKPSLGHLCLGHLMINGFVQSVWTTNFDSLVENGISMLSPTQSFKVHSSANQANATMTGDESFIKIYKLHGDYRYDKIKNTTQELQSLENLISDKFVRQINGKGIIVIGYSGSDESIMSELENNFESLKYGLIWMIQKGGEINERVRELMEKICQVNELSAIVEIDGFDEILYQCYQAVEISNELIDGQWKNFHKRKLPITFMAKHPDHFIKTNTFLAEEIPMCMSFQTDITSWKELRRVNVGNKIIAALYSGRIYCLENEEDINSVFKGHILSKIIEDSIPAKDLYRDNSIYIGMLYDLISDVLCRRKNIKPFDKLKFYLLNSRTEYMENYWKYDACEMYIHYENSKFYLSLLPTVYMEQKDGYKIEDTQKQTLINDIMSKLYNKQYNEKLYLWNNLLIVQNKEIIFEKKKFILRFSKVCLSSNGLDRKLSWPNIDSYQFEEPKMSFNVDKDDKKVTINQIKGLIAYAPIDVSFSKGIIRASIRISIIAPDQQVDKLISHLNRLKNKGTLKNSNDGFLQPYSGFESIYRRGLDIPDKDDKLRCLIYDEKKALAISRNAFVAMLKRGIDKIATNSLETDVLIIYIPNKFKRFREDIDGINDFNLHDAIKLYGTDKGVKIQFIEEKSINYYDNCKVMWGLSTSLYAKANGVLWHPAFFESDTAFVGISYAYSQKKGISIGCSQLFDCTGTGIRLIMRKIENPEFKGHNPYMKCDEARAVMSSLREQYYRSSPTQRLSRIVVHKTTPFTNEEIKGFTQALEGIDDIELLQIQELSPWRAIRFGERATDGAANFAIKRGTTIKVTDDSFLIWTHGTIQHEDLKGKMNYYKGGRGIPSPLLVRRYYGKASGETLVNEILMLTKMNWNSGDSLYKVLPVTLDFAKVLSRMSKQEEVIYNQAYDFRYFM
;
A
#
# COMPACT_ATOMS: atom_id res chain seq x y z
N MET A 1 5.94 -10.26 -28.41
CA MET A 1 5.60 -11.36 -29.32
C MET A 1 6.70 -11.63 -30.33
N ILE A 2 7.24 -10.64 -31.04
CA ILE A 2 8.32 -10.80 -32.04
C ILE A 2 9.57 -11.47 -31.43
N LEU A 3 10.08 -11.01 -30.28
CA LEU A 3 11.25 -11.57 -29.60
C LEU A 3 11.09 -13.05 -29.24
N PHE A 4 9.89 -13.46 -28.78
CA PHE A 4 9.60 -14.85 -28.42
C PHE A 4 9.57 -15.78 -29.62
N VAL A 5 9.00 -15.30 -30.72
CA VAL A 5 8.99 -16.00 -32.00
C VAL A 5 10.43 -16.16 -32.50
N HIS A 6 11.26 -15.15 -32.34
CA HIS A 6 12.65 -15.12 -32.78
C HIS A 6 13.53 -16.09 -31.99
N LEU A 7 13.49 -16.10 -30.64
CA LEU A 7 14.23 -17.05 -29.82
C LEU A 7 13.86 -18.52 -30.13
N ARG A 8 12.57 -18.74 -30.45
CA ARG A 8 12.06 -20.08 -30.77
C ARG A 8 12.29 -20.51 -32.21
N LEU A 9 12.16 -19.60 -33.19
CA LEU A 9 12.28 -19.90 -34.62
C LEU A 9 13.71 -19.96 -35.12
N TRP A 10 14.61 -19.12 -34.58
CA TRP A 10 15.99 -19.06 -35.09
C TRP A 10 16.97 -19.93 -34.31
N GLY A 11 16.52 -20.55 -33.24
CA GLY A 11 17.26 -21.57 -32.52
C GLY A 11 18.33 -21.04 -31.56
N LYS A 12 19.13 -21.98 -31.10
CA LYS A 12 20.15 -21.74 -30.09
C LYS A 12 21.25 -20.80 -30.64
N ASN A 13 21.70 -19.87 -29.74
CA ASN A 13 22.87 -19.01 -29.98
C ASN A 13 22.72 -17.98 -31.13
N SER A 14 21.50 -17.59 -31.47
CA SER A 14 21.27 -16.56 -32.50
C SER A 14 21.43 -15.12 -31.98
N PHE A 15 21.30 -14.89 -30.68
CA PHE A 15 21.41 -13.59 -30.03
C PHE A 15 22.41 -13.60 -28.88
N ASP A 16 23.19 -12.53 -28.80
CA ASP A 16 23.91 -12.16 -27.59
C ASP A 16 23.14 -11.07 -26.83
N PHE A 17 23.28 -11.03 -25.51
CA PHE A 17 22.66 -9.99 -24.66
C PHE A 17 23.71 -8.94 -24.30
N PHE A 18 23.29 -7.67 -24.33
CA PHE A 18 24.07 -6.55 -23.85
C PHE A 18 23.34 -5.91 -22.65
N LEU A 19 23.98 -5.96 -21.48
CA LEU A 19 23.39 -5.52 -20.23
C LEU A 19 24.06 -4.23 -19.75
N GLY A 20 23.25 -3.20 -19.52
CA GLY A 20 23.67 -2.00 -18.79
C GLY A 20 23.18 -2.01 -17.33
N SER A 21 23.48 -0.94 -16.59
CA SER A 21 23.17 -0.80 -15.16
C SER A 21 21.67 -0.95 -14.82
N GLY A 22 20.78 -0.68 -15.78
CA GLY A 22 19.35 -0.89 -15.61
C GLY A 22 18.94 -2.35 -15.37
N ALA A 23 19.72 -3.33 -15.84
CA ALA A 23 19.47 -4.74 -15.59
C ALA A 23 19.68 -5.13 -14.11
N SER A 24 20.51 -4.40 -13.37
CA SER A 24 20.86 -4.71 -11.97
C SER A 24 19.99 -3.97 -10.94
N VAL A 25 19.08 -3.08 -11.39
CA VAL A 25 18.25 -2.26 -10.47
C VAL A 25 17.36 -3.12 -9.59
N GLN A 26 16.73 -4.14 -10.15
CA GLN A 26 15.85 -5.04 -9.40
C GLN A 26 16.62 -5.94 -8.41
N ALA A 27 17.91 -6.10 -8.59
CA ALA A 27 18.80 -6.73 -7.61
C ALA A 27 19.34 -5.74 -6.55
N GLY A 28 18.97 -4.45 -6.65
CA GLY A 28 19.32 -3.42 -5.67
C GLY A 28 20.60 -2.65 -5.97
N ILE A 29 21.09 -2.69 -7.23
CA ILE A 29 22.23 -1.90 -7.67
C ILE A 29 21.70 -0.73 -8.52
N PRO A 30 21.96 0.53 -8.13
CA PRO A 30 21.42 1.69 -8.84
C PRO A 30 22.05 1.91 -10.21
N THR A 31 21.32 2.58 -11.10
CA THR A 31 21.88 3.00 -12.40
C THR A 31 22.90 4.12 -12.23
N GLY A 32 23.80 4.27 -13.21
CA GLY A 32 24.75 5.38 -13.26
C GLY A 32 24.09 6.74 -13.14
N GLY A 33 22.96 6.96 -13.83
CA GLY A 33 22.19 8.21 -13.71
C GLY A 33 21.62 8.46 -12.31
N ASN A 34 21.20 7.43 -11.58
CA ASN A 34 20.77 7.56 -10.19
C ASN A 34 21.96 7.89 -9.27
N LEU A 35 23.13 7.33 -9.55
CA LEU A 35 24.37 7.63 -8.81
C LEU A 35 24.84 9.06 -9.05
N VAL A 36 24.69 9.62 -10.25
CA VAL A 36 24.98 11.05 -10.50
C VAL A 36 24.18 11.95 -9.56
N TRP A 37 22.87 11.73 -9.43
CA TRP A 37 22.04 12.49 -8.49
C TRP A 37 22.45 12.28 -7.03
N TYR A 38 22.84 11.06 -6.67
CA TYR A 38 23.37 10.76 -5.34
C TYR A 38 24.69 11.51 -5.07
N PHE A 39 25.63 11.50 -6.02
CA PHE A 39 26.88 12.24 -5.86
C PHE A 39 26.65 13.76 -5.75
N LYS A 40 25.79 14.31 -6.62
CA LYS A 40 25.38 15.72 -6.54
C LYS A 40 24.78 16.06 -5.17
N GLN A 41 23.92 15.20 -4.64
CA GLN A 41 23.38 15.38 -3.29
C GLN A 41 24.49 15.39 -2.24
N GLN A 42 25.41 14.41 -2.24
CA GLN A 42 26.49 14.33 -1.25
C GLN A 42 27.39 15.57 -1.30
N ILE A 43 27.80 15.98 -2.49
CA ILE A 43 28.65 17.16 -2.70
C ILE A 43 27.93 18.44 -2.26
N SER A 44 26.70 18.65 -2.70
CA SER A 44 25.91 19.83 -2.33
C SER A 44 25.67 19.88 -0.82
N CYS A 45 25.31 18.75 -0.19
CA CYS A 45 25.07 18.67 1.24
C CYS A 45 26.35 18.94 2.04
N SER A 46 27.51 18.42 1.61
CA SER A 46 28.80 18.68 2.24
C SER A 46 29.18 20.15 2.14
N ASN A 47 29.07 20.75 0.97
CA ASN A 47 29.46 22.14 0.73
C ASN A 47 28.54 23.16 1.42
N THR A 48 27.25 22.85 1.55
CA THR A 48 26.23 23.71 2.18
C THR A 48 26.00 23.37 3.65
N ASN A 49 26.73 22.37 4.19
CA ASN A 49 26.56 21.87 5.56
C ASN A 49 25.09 21.49 5.87
N THR A 50 24.40 20.94 4.86
CA THR A 50 22.98 20.53 4.92
C THR A 50 22.88 19.02 4.98
N SER A 51 21.93 18.46 5.74
CA SER A 51 21.71 17.01 5.75
C SER A 51 21.09 16.51 4.45
N SER A 52 21.54 15.33 4.00
CA SER A 52 20.97 14.64 2.85
C SER A 52 19.48 14.27 3.02
N GLU A 53 18.98 14.16 4.25
CA GLU A 53 17.57 13.87 4.54
C GLU A 53 16.60 14.89 3.95
N PHE A 54 16.99 16.16 3.78
CA PHE A 54 16.16 17.19 3.13
C PHE A 54 16.01 16.99 1.61
N MET A 55 16.95 16.28 1.02
CA MET A 55 16.99 15.97 -0.40
C MET A 55 16.97 14.47 -0.65
N LYS A 56 16.42 13.68 0.31
CA LYS A 56 16.41 12.21 0.28
C LYS A 56 15.71 11.66 -0.97
N ASP A 57 14.65 12.31 -1.40
CA ASP A 57 13.92 11.88 -2.60
C ASP A 57 14.58 12.38 -3.88
N LEU A 58 15.61 11.66 -4.32
CA LEU A 58 16.34 11.94 -5.56
C LEU A 58 15.50 11.72 -6.84
N GLN A 59 14.28 11.20 -6.75
CA GLN A 59 13.34 11.10 -7.87
C GLN A 59 12.44 12.36 -7.98
N SER A 60 12.38 13.18 -6.95
CA SER A 60 11.60 14.41 -6.97
C SER A 60 12.16 15.41 -7.98
N LYS A 61 11.34 15.83 -8.94
CA LYS A 61 11.70 16.88 -9.91
C LYS A 61 12.18 18.15 -9.21
N GLN A 62 11.53 18.52 -8.10
CA GLN A 62 11.91 19.70 -7.32
C GLN A 62 13.29 19.55 -6.65
N VAL A 63 13.62 18.37 -6.12
CA VAL A 63 14.93 18.08 -5.55
C VAL A 63 16.00 18.14 -6.64
N ARG A 64 15.74 17.50 -7.79
CA ARG A 64 16.67 17.53 -8.93
C ARG A 64 16.91 18.94 -9.47
N ILE A 65 15.85 19.75 -9.61
CA ILE A 65 15.99 21.17 -10.00
C ILE A 65 16.83 21.95 -8.99
N LYS A 66 16.62 21.76 -7.69
CA LYS A 66 17.45 22.42 -6.65
C LYS A 66 18.91 22.03 -6.74
N LEU A 67 19.17 20.73 -6.88
CA LEU A 67 20.54 20.22 -7.03
C LEU A 67 21.17 20.77 -8.32
N GLN A 68 20.47 20.73 -9.44
CA GLN A 68 21.01 21.23 -10.71
C GLN A 68 21.28 22.71 -10.66
N ASN A 69 20.37 23.54 -10.16
CA ASN A 69 20.55 24.99 -10.00
C ASN A 69 21.76 25.33 -9.12
N TYR A 70 22.06 24.50 -8.09
CA TYR A 70 23.27 24.67 -7.28
C TYR A 70 24.54 24.50 -8.13
N PHE A 71 24.59 23.45 -8.98
CA PHE A 71 25.76 23.20 -9.83
C PHE A 71 25.85 24.15 -11.03
N ASP A 72 24.72 24.59 -11.59
CA ASP A 72 24.68 25.58 -12.68
C ASP A 72 25.13 26.97 -12.21
N SER A 73 25.00 27.27 -10.91
CA SER A 73 25.47 28.51 -10.31
C SER A 73 26.96 28.52 -9.97
N THR A 74 27.63 27.37 -10.08
CA THR A 74 29.08 27.22 -9.84
C THR A 74 29.79 26.95 -11.15
N LEU A 75 30.89 27.63 -11.39
CA LEU A 75 31.73 27.49 -12.61
C LEU A 75 32.35 26.07 -12.67
N ASP A 76 32.59 25.59 -13.89
CA ASP A 76 33.32 24.37 -14.24
C ASP A 76 32.63 23.01 -13.96
N ASN A 77 31.30 22.96 -13.91
CA ASN A 77 30.58 21.68 -13.84
C ASN A 77 30.11 21.23 -15.24
N PRO A 78 30.12 19.91 -15.53
CA PRO A 78 29.63 19.38 -16.79
C PRO A 78 28.11 19.65 -16.96
N PRO A 79 27.65 19.90 -18.20
CA PRO A 79 26.22 20.02 -18.48
C PRO A 79 25.45 18.76 -18.06
N LEU A 80 24.17 18.94 -17.74
CA LEU A 80 23.27 17.82 -17.45
C LEU A 80 23.23 16.85 -18.64
N TRP A 81 23.31 15.56 -18.34
CA TRP A 81 23.34 14.45 -19.33
C TRP A 81 24.58 14.41 -20.23
N SER A 82 25.63 15.15 -19.88
CA SER A 82 26.93 15.06 -20.55
C SER A 82 27.55 13.66 -20.35
N PRO A 83 28.24 13.07 -21.33
CA PRO A 83 28.92 11.77 -21.20
C PRO A 83 29.93 11.70 -20.06
N ILE A 84 30.54 12.83 -19.70
CA ILE A 84 31.53 12.93 -18.63
C ILE A 84 30.91 13.15 -17.24
N GLU A 85 29.60 13.38 -17.12
CA GLU A 85 28.94 13.79 -15.91
C GLU A 85 29.12 12.77 -14.77
N TYR A 86 28.95 11.48 -15.07
CA TYR A 86 29.12 10.41 -14.09
C TYR A 86 30.54 10.39 -13.53
N ALA A 87 31.55 10.33 -14.39
CA ALA A 87 32.94 10.24 -14.01
C ALA A 87 33.37 11.46 -13.18
N TYR A 88 32.97 12.65 -13.61
CA TYR A 88 33.29 13.92 -12.94
C TYR A 88 32.74 13.96 -11.51
N TYR A 89 31.45 13.69 -11.31
CA TYR A 89 30.85 13.75 -9.97
C TYR A 89 31.28 12.60 -9.09
N PHE A 90 31.59 11.42 -9.67
CA PHE A 90 32.13 10.31 -8.91
C PHE A 90 33.53 10.62 -8.35
N GLU A 91 34.42 11.17 -9.17
CA GLU A 91 35.77 11.60 -8.74
C GLU A 91 35.70 12.72 -7.71
N LYS A 92 34.80 13.69 -7.90
CA LYS A 92 34.61 14.81 -6.98
C LYS A 92 34.03 14.36 -5.63
N CYS A 93 33.16 13.36 -5.63
CA CYS A 93 32.60 12.78 -4.40
C CYS A 93 33.58 11.87 -3.66
N PHE A 94 34.37 11.08 -4.43
CA PHE A 94 35.38 10.13 -3.92
C PHE A 94 36.74 10.37 -4.60
N PRO A 95 37.56 11.29 -4.07
CA PRO A 95 38.79 11.73 -4.76
C PRO A 95 39.85 10.64 -4.93
N THR A 96 39.90 9.62 -4.06
CA THR A 96 40.92 8.57 -4.13
C THR A 96 40.39 7.30 -4.77
N SER A 97 41.24 6.57 -5.52
CA SER A 97 40.89 5.29 -6.13
C SER A 97 40.38 4.27 -5.07
N ILE A 98 41.03 4.22 -3.92
CA ILE A 98 40.66 3.34 -2.80
C ILE A 98 39.23 3.65 -2.31
N ALA A 99 38.86 4.93 -2.19
CA ALA A 99 37.52 5.32 -1.78
C ALA A 99 36.45 4.94 -2.82
N ARG A 100 36.79 5.08 -4.13
CA ARG A 100 35.92 4.67 -5.23
C ARG A 100 35.72 3.16 -5.26
N GLU A 101 36.80 2.38 -5.15
CA GLU A 101 36.74 0.91 -5.09
C GLU A 101 35.89 0.45 -3.91
N LYS A 102 36.12 1.01 -2.72
CA LYS A 102 35.36 0.68 -1.52
C LYS A 102 33.86 0.98 -1.68
N PHE A 103 33.51 2.13 -2.26
CA PHE A 103 32.13 2.49 -2.52
C PHE A 103 31.46 1.48 -3.45
N ILE A 104 32.09 1.10 -4.55
CA ILE A 104 31.54 0.09 -5.47
C ILE A 104 31.45 -1.28 -4.81
N GLN A 105 32.46 -1.71 -4.05
CA GLN A 105 32.42 -2.97 -3.31
C GLN A 105 31.26 -3.01 -2.31
N ASP A 106 31.04 -1.93 -1.57
CA ASP A 106 29.94 -1.83 -0.62
C ASP A 106 28.57 -1.83 -1.33
N LEU A 107 28.50 -1.24 -2.53
CA LEU A 107 27.29 -1.17 -3.35
C LEU A 107 26.86 -2.56 -3.88
N VAL A 108 27.82 -3.40 -4.29
CA VAL A 108 27.55 -4.73 -4.89
C VAL A 108 27.59 -5.87 -3.87
N ARG A 109 28.14 -5.62 -2.67
CA ARG A 109 28.28 -6.64 -1.62
C ARG A 109 26.92 -7.21 -1.24
N ASP A 110 26.86 -8.54 -1.10
CA ASP A 110 25.69 -9.31 -0.64
C ASP A 110 24.42 -9.12 -1.52
N ARG A 111 24.57 -8.59 -2.74
CA ARG A 111 23.46 -8.52 -3.70
C ARG A 111 23.19 -9.90 -4.29
N LYS A 112 21.91 -10.27 -4.34
CA LYS A 112 21.45 -11.54 -4.90
C LYS A 112 20.89 -11.35 -6.30
N PRO A 113 21.04 -12.34 -7.19
CA PRO A 113 20.40 -12.31 -8.49
C PRO A 113 18.89 -12.09 -8.38
N SER A 114 18.34 -11.25 -9.23
CA SER A 114 16.90 -11.11 -9.39
C SER A 114 16.34 -12.23 -10.27
N LEU A 115 15.01 -12.32 -10.40
CA LEU A 115 14.36 -13.32 -11.25
C LEU A 115 14.90 -13.27 -12.71
N GLY A 116 15.12 -12.07 -13.25
CA GLY A 116 15.67 -11.92 -14.61
C GLY A 116 17.06 -12.51 -14.77
N HIS A 117 17.93 -12.35 -13.77
CA HIS A 117 19.27 -12.97 -13.81
C HIS A 117 19.20 -14.50 -13.76
N LEU A 118 18.26 -15.08 -13.00
CA LEU A 118 18.03 -16.52 -12.99
C LEU A 118 17.50 -16.99 -14.36
N CYS A 119 16.53 -16.28 -14.92
CA CYS A 119 15.99 -16.60 -16.25
C CYS A 119 17.08 -16.52 -17.34
N LEU A 120 17.90 -15.47 -17.32
CA LEU A 120 19.03 -15.34 -18.25
C LEU A 120 20.04 -16.48 -18.05
N GLY A 121 20.41 -16.80 -16.82
CA GLY A 121 21.27 -17.94 -16.49
C GLY A 121 20.70 -19.26 -17.03
N HIS A 122 19.40 -19.46 -16.94
CA HIS A 122 18.71 -20.63 -17.49
C HIS A 122 18.80 -20.70 -19.03
N LEU A 123 18.58 -19.56 -19.71
CA LEU A 123 18.73 -19.47 -21.16
C LEU A 123 20.17 -19.80 -21.60
N MET A 124 21.17 -19.35 -20.82
CA MET A 124 22.59 -19.62 -21.08
C MET A 124 22.94 -21.11 -20.86
N ILE A 125 22.51 -21.71 -19.77
CA ILE A 125 22.72 -23.13 -19.44
C ILE A 125 22.15 -24.04 -20.53
N ASN A 126 20.97 -23.68 -21.08
CA ASN A 126 20.32 -24.46 -22.14
C ASN A 126 20.77 -24.10 -23.56
N GLY A 127 21.75 -23.21 -23.70
CA GLY A 127 22.42 -22.87 -24.96
C GLY A 127 21.62 -21.96 -25.90
N PHE A 128 20.54 -21.29 -25.41
CA PHE A 128 19.84 -20.26 -26.19
C PHE A 128 20.66 -18.98 -26.31
N VAL A 129 21.42 -18.65 -25.26
CA VAL A 129 22.34 -17.52 -25.19
C VAL A 129 23.72 -18.03 -24.81
N GLN A 130 24.71 -17.75 -25.61
CA GLN A 130 26.08 -18.17 -25.33
C GLN A 130 26.89 -17.05 -24.68
N SER A 131 26.68 -15.81 -25.09
CA SER A 131 27.46 -14.68 -24.62
C SER A 131 26.60 -13.57 -24.05
N VAL A 132 27.08 -12.99 -22.96
CA VAL A 132 26.55 -11.78 -22.35
C VAL A 132 27.65 -10.72 -22.29
N TRP A 133 27.35 -9.55 -22.81
CA TRP A 133 28.18 -8.35 -22.73
C TRP A 133 27.62 -7.43 -21.65
N THR A 134 28.45 -6.86 -20.81
CA THR A 134 27.95 -5.97 -19.77
C THR A 134 28.95 -4.87 -19.40
N THR A 135 28.40 -3.68 -19.14
CA THR A 135 29.12 -2.58 -18.51
C THR A 135 29.06 -2.64 -16.99
N ASN A 136 28.32 -3.60 -16.41
CA ASN A 136 28.13 -3.72 -14.98
C ASN A 136 29.32 -4.37 -14.28
N PHE A 137 29.63 -3.89 -13.08
CA PHE A 137 30.72 -4.41 -12.24
C PHE A 137 30.30 -5.62 -11.40
N ASP A 138 29.01 -5.82 -11.22
CA ASP A 138 28.47 -6.87 -10.37
C ASP A 138 28.66 -8.27 -10.95
N SER A 139 28.34 -9.29 -10.14
CA SER A 139 28.44 -10.71 -10.54
C SER A 139 27.08 -11.39 -10.51
N LEU A 140 26.01 -10.64 -10.81
CA LEU A 140 24.64 -11.17 -10.71
C LEU A 140 24.36 -12.25 -11.76
N VAL A 141 24.88 -12.12 -12.96
CA VAL A 141 24.74 -13.14 -14.04
C VAL A 141 25.47 -14.42 -13.65
N GLU A 142 26.71 -14.32 -13.18
CA GLU A 142 27.52 -15.46 -12.72
C GLU A 142 26.87 -16.19 -11.55
N ASN A 143 26.38 -15.40 -10.58
CA ASN A 143 25.68 -15.94 -9.41
C ASN A 143 24.37 -16.61 -9.82
N GLY A 144 23.63 -16.04 -10.80
CA GLY A 144 22.42 -16.63 -11.36
C GLY A 144 22.67 -18.00 -12.00
N ILE A 145 23.73 -18.13 -12.81
CA ILE A 145 24.16 -19.42 -13.40
C ILE A 145 24.52 -20.40 -12.28
N SER A 146 25.36 -19.99 -11.34
CA SER A 146 25.85 -20.83 -10.24
C SER A 146 24.74 -21.34 -9.33
N MET A 147 23.70 -20.52 -9.09
CA MET A 147 22.53 -20.92 -8.29
C MET A 147 21.66 -21.97 -8.99
N LEU A 148 21.55 -21.90 -10.33
CA LEU A 148 20.76 -22.86 -11.11
C LEU A 148 21.52 -24.18 -11.36
N SER A 149 22.81 -24.09 -11.57
CA SER A 149 23.68 -25.23 -11.84
C SER A 149 25.08 -24.97 -11.26
N PRO A 150 25.36 -25.44 -10.01
CA PRO A 150 26.67 -25.22 -9.38
C PRO A 150 27.85 -25.82 -10.11
N THR A 151 27.60 -26.79 -10.98
CA THR A 151 28.65 -27.50 -11.78
C THR A 151 28.84 -26.90 -13.17
N GLN A 152 28.01 -25.93 -13.58
CA GLN A 152 28.11 -25.33 -14.90
C GLN A 152 29.39 -24.48 -15.03
N SER A 153 30.23 -24.79 -16.00
CA SER A 153 31.42 -23.99 -16.28
C SER A 153 31.06 -22.78 -17.17
N PHE A 154 31.61 -21.62 -16.81
CA PHE A 154 31.54 -20.40 -17.61
C PHE A 154 32.87 -19.64 -17.55
N LYS A 155 33.11 -18.76 -18.52
CA LYS A 155 34.32 -17.92 -18.60
C LYS A 155 33.92 -16.48 -18.46
N VAL A 156 34.56 -15.76 -17.52
CA VAL A 156 34.44 -14.31 -17.36
C VAL A 156 35.66 -13.65 -18.00
N HIS A 157 35.39 -12.78 -18.95
CA HIS A 157 36.42 -11.98 -19.62
C HIS A 157 36.33 -10.55 -19.13
N SER A 158 37.38 -10.09 -18.44
CA SER A 158 37.53 -8.72 -17.99
C SER A 158 38.86 -8.12 -18.48
N SER A 159 39.02 -6.81 -18.32
CA SER A 159 40.22 -6.10 -18.80
C SER A 159 41.55 -6.58 -18.17
N ALA A 160 41.53 -7.17 -16.98
CA ALA A 160 42.74 -7.63 -16.28
C ALA A 160 43.22 -9.02 -16.74
N ASN A 161 42.32 -9.82 -17.32
CA ASN A 161 42.63 -11.17 -17.76
C ASN A 161 43.15 -11.23 -19.22
N GLN A 162 44.02 -10.30 -19.62
CA GLN A 162 44.64 -10.29 -20.95
C GLN A 162 45.42 -11.56 -21.27
N ALA A 163 45.99 -12.23 -20.28
CA ALA A 163 46.74 -13.49 -20.48
C ALA A 163 45.87 -14.65 -20.99
N ASN A 164 44.57 -14.66 -20.65
CA ASN A 164 43.64 -15.70 -21.12
C ASN A 164 42.98 -15.35 -22.49
N ALA A 165 43.32 -14.20 -23.07
CA ALA A 165 42.71 -13.72 -24.30
C ALA A 165 43.19 -14.49 -25.57
N THR A 166 44.25 -15.27 -25.46
CA THR A 166 44.87 -16.00 -26.57
C THR A 166 44.40 -17.46 -26.69
N MET A 167 43.62 -17.98 -25.80
CA MET A 167 43.04 -19.33 -25.94
C MET A 167 41.85 -19.31 -26.89
N THR A 168 42.12 -19.39 -28.18
CA THR A 168 41.20 -19.74 -29.24
C THR A 168 40.82 -21.20 -29.13
N GLY A 169 39.55 -21.54 -29.06
CA GLY A 169 39.17 -22.88 -29.43
C GLY A 169 38.14 -23.63 -28.61
N ASP A 170 37.28 -22.95 -27.80
CA ASP A 170 36.19 -23.69 -27.17
C ASP A 170 34.89 -22.93 -27.34
N GLU A 171 34.15 -23.25 -28.41
CA GLU A 171 32.83 -22.66 -28.71
C GLU A 171 31.73 -23.14 -27.76
N SER A 172 32.03 -24.11 -26.88
CA SER A 172 31.05 -24.76 -26.00
C SER A 172 30.82 -24.08 -24.67
N PHE A 173 31.66 -23.11 -24.28
CA PHE A 173 31.57 -22.45 -22.98
C PHE A 173 30.64 -21.22 -23.00
N ILE A 174 29.87 -21.04 -21.90
CA ILE A 174 29.17 -19.79 -21.56
C ILE A 174 30.25 -18.70 -21.37
N LYS A 175 30.04 -17.53 -21.96
CA LYS A 175 30.96 -16.39 -21.92
C LYS A 175 30.30 -15.14 -21.38
N ILE A 176 30.94 -14.47 -20.42
CA ILE A 176 30.50 -13.19 -19.86
C ILE A 176 31.63 -12.19 -20.09
N TYR A 177 31.33 -11.11 -20.81
CA TYR A 177 32.29 -10.07 -21.15
C TYR A 177 32.00 -8.83 -20.33
N LYS A 178 32.89 -8.47 -19.39
CA LYS A 178 32.80 -7.28 -18.55
C LYS A 178 33.64 -6.15 -19.13
N LEU A 179 33.00 -5.19 -19.75
CA LEU A 179 33.65 -4.12 -20.48
C LEU A 179 34.38 -3.11 -19.58
N HIS A 180 33.85 -2.82 -18.43
CA HIS A 180 34.39 -1.86 -17.46
C HIS A 180 35.15 -2.50 -16.27
N GLY A 181 35.41 -3.80 -16.33
CA GLY A 181 36.10 -4.53 -15.27
C GLY A 181 35.20 -5.32 -14.31
N ASP A 182 35.83 -6.09 -13.44
CA ASP A 182 35.15 -6.88 -12.40
C ASP A 182 35.62 -6.42 -11.01
N TYR A 183 34.66 -6.10 -10.12
CA TYR A 183 34.97 -5.60 -8.77
C TYR A 183 35.80 -6.59 -7.91
N ARG A 184 35.86 -7.86 -8.28
CA ARG A 184 36.59 -8.91 -7.57
C ARG A 184 38.05 -9.04 -7.96
N TYR A 185 38.37 -8.67 -9.21
CA TYR A 185 39.67 -9.03 -9.81
C TYR A 185 40.42 -7.83 -10.41
N ASP A 186 39.71 -6.74 -10.73
CA ASP A 186 40.26 -5.64 -11.53
C ASP A 186 40.23 -4.30 -10.80
N LYS A 187 41.16 -3.39 -11.16
CA LYS A 187 40.94 -1.98 -10.92
C LYS A 187 39.72 -1.55 -11.73
N ILE A 188 38.69 -1.10 -11.03
CA ILE A 188 37.45 -0.65 -11.65
C ILE A 188 37.75 0.64 -12.42
N LYS A 189 37.41 0.68 -13.70
CA LYS A 189 37.59 1.82 -14.57
C LYS A 189 36.32 2.67 -14.63
N ASN A 190 36.35 3.80 -13.95
CA ASN A 190 35.21 4.71 -13.80
C ASN A 190 35.54 6.17 -14.10
N THR A 191 36.79 6.47 -14.37
CA THR A 191 37.23 7.84 -14.74
C THR A 191 37.38 7.96 -16.26
N THR A 192 37.28 9.17 -16.77
CA THR A 192 37.41 9.45 -18.20
C THR A 192 38.72 8.91 -18.78
N GLN A 193 39.83 9.04 -18.04
CA GLN A 193 41.17 8.51 -18.49
C GLN A 193 41.26 6.99 -18.44
N GLU A 194 40.61 6.38 -17.44
CA GLU A 194 40.60 4.91 -17.28
C GLU A 194 39.74 4.20 -18.34
N LEU A 195 38.65 4.84 -18.78
CA LEU A 195 37.75 4.30 -19.83
C LEU A 195 38.43 4.35 -21.24
N GLN A 196 39.14 5.43 -21.58
CA GLN A 196 39.83 5.59 -22.87
C GLN A 196 40.94 4.52 -23.12
N SER A 197 41.49 3.92 -22.09
CA SER A 197 42.53 2.89 -22.22
C SER A 197 42.02 1.49 -22.60
N LEU A 198 40.69 1.27 -22.67
CA LEU A 198 40.05 -0.02 -22.97
C LEU A 198 39.76 -0.24 -24.46
N GLU A 199 39.83 0.82 -25.26
CA GLU A 199 39.18 0.91 -26.56
C GLU A 199 39.68 -0.09 -27.62
N ASN A 200 40.92 -0.49 -27.64
CA ASN A 200 41.47 -1.20 -28.79
C ASN A 200 41.38 -2.75 -28.73
N LEU A 201 41.34 -3.36 -27.56
CA LEU A 201 41.38 -4.83 -27.42
C LEU A 201 39.98 -5.49 -27.30
N ILE A 202 39.03 -4.76 -26.75
CA ILE A 202 37.67 -5.27 -26.54
C ILE A 202 36.83 -5.02 -27.80
N SER A 203 37.06 -3.92 -28.50
CA SER A 203 36.44 -3.55 -29.76
C SER A 203 36.61 -4.67 -30.84
N ASP A 204 37.81 -5.12 -31.11
CA ASP A 204 38.05 -6.19 -32.08
C ASP A 204 37.33 -7.51 -31.71
N LYS A 205 37.22 -7.84 -30.41
CA LYS A 205 36.53 -9.06 -29.98
C LYS A 205 35.02 -8.89 -30.06
N PHE A 206 34.51 -7.73 -29.66
CA PHE A 206 33.08 -7.40 -29.74
C PHE A 206 32.61 -7.54 -31.18
N VAL A 207 33.25 -6.86 -32.12
CA VAL A 207 32.92 -6.92 -33.55
C VAL A 207 32.97 -8.35 -34.11
N ARG A 208 34.00 -9.13 -33.79
CA ARG A 208 34.11 -10.53 -34.27
C ARG A 208 33.02 -11.44 -33.69
N GLN A 209 32.60 -11.23 -32.42
CA GLN A 209 31.62 -12.09 -31.75
C GLN A 209 30.19 -11.77 -32.18
N ILE A 210 29.87 -10.50 -32.45
CA ILE A 210 28.52 -10.08 -32.87
C ILE A 210 28.26 -10.37 -34.37
N ASN A 211 29.31 -10.61 -35.13
CA ASN A 211 29.18 -10.89 -36.56
C ASN A 211 28.32 -12.14 -36.82
N GLY A 212 27.27 -11.98 -37.59
CA GLY A 212 26.32 -13.05 -37.92
C GLY A 212 25.29 -13.35 -36.84
N LYS A 213 25.26 -12.58 -35.73
CA LYS A 213 24.27 -12.69 -34.65
C LYS A 213 23.33 -11.50 -34.61
N GLY A 214 22.42 -11.50 -33.67
CA GLY A 214 21.65 -10.34 -33.23
C GLY A 214 22.06 -9.91 -31.82
N ILE A 215 21.79 -8.70 -31.45
CA ILE A 215 22.03 -8.15 -30.12
C ILE A 215 20.74 -7.70 -29.49
N ILE A 216 20.52 -8.08 -28.22
CA ILE A 216 19.44 -7.61 -27.40
C ILE A 216 20.02 -6.73 -26.30
N VAL A 217 19.76 -5.42 -26.35
CA VAL A 217 20.25 -4.43 -25.38
C VAL A 217 19.20 -4.19 -24.31
N ILE A 218 19.57 -4.36 -23.04
CA ILE A 218 18.66 -4.14 -21.90
C ILE A 218 19.36 -3.31 -20.82
N GLY A 219 18.68 -2.23 -20.37
CA GLY A 219 19.14 -1.42 -19.25
C GLY A 219 20.39 -0.58 -19.53
N TYR A 220 20.73 -0.36 -20.78
CA TYR A 220 21.84 0.47 -21.24
C TYR A 220 21.33 1.76 -21.87
N SER A 221 21.90 2.90 -21.47
CA SER A 221 21.45 4.23 -21.89
C SER A 221 22.09 4.73 -23.20
N GLY A 222 23.13 4.07 -23.70
CA GLY A 222 23.88 4.54 -24.85
C GLY A 222 24.81 5.73 -24.57
N SER A 223 25.29 5.87 -23.34
CA SER A 223 26.14 6.99 -22.92
C SER A 223 27.64 6.79 -23.16
N ASP A 224 28.10 5.56 -23.36
CA ASP A 224 29.53 5.27 -23.61
C ASP A 224 29.89 5.48 -25.07
N GLU A 225 30.82 6.41 -25.29
CA GLU A 225 31.27 6.80 -26.64
C GLU A 225 31.85 5.64 -27.42
N SER A 226 32.74 4.85 -26.81
CA SER A 226 33.42 3.72 -27.43
C SER A 226 32.45 2.64 -27.90
N ILE A 227 31.50 2.24 -27.06
CA ILE A 227 30.53 1.18 -27.35
C ILE A 227 29.57 1.62 -28.46
N MET A 228 29.08 2.86 -28.36
CA MET A 228 28.15 3.41 -29.37
C MET A 228 28.82 3.53 -30.72
N SER A 229 30.09 4.01 -30.80
CA SER A 229 30.87 4.10 -32.05
C SER A 229 31.07 2.74 -32.68
N GLU A 230 31.33 1.68 -31.88
CA GLU A 230 31.44 0.33 -32.41
C GLU A 230 30.14 -0.21 -32.98
N LEU A 231 29.03 0.04 -32.31
CA LEU A 231 27.69 -0.33 -32.82
C LEU A 231 27.37 0.44 -34.12
N GLU A 232 27.68 1.74 -34.18
CA GLU A 232 27.46 2.60 -35.35
C GLU A 232 28.30 2.19 -36.57
N ASN A 233 29.50 1.67 -36.34
CA ASN A 233 30.40 1.28 -37.41
C ASN A 233 30.16 -0.18 -37.92
N ASN A 234 29.53 -1.03 -37.12
CA ASN A 234 29.46 -2.47 -37.38
C ASN A 234 28.04 -3.05 -37.42
N PHE A 235 26.97 -2.22 -37.38
CA PHE A 235 25.60 -2.71 -37.33
C PHE A 235 25.18 -3.57 -38.55
N GLU A 236 25.80 -3.35 -39.72
CA GLU A 236 25.53 -4.13 -40.92
C GLU A 236 25.89 -5.59 -40.77
N SER A 237 26.79 -5.93 -39.83
CA SER A 237 27.18 -7.31 -39.54
C SER A 237 26.16 -8.11 -38.72
N LEU A 238 25.15 -7.45 -38.18
CA LEU A 238 24.12 -8.05 -37.32
C LEU A 238 23.05 -8.76 -38.17
N LYS A 239 23.26 -10.07 -38.37
CA LYS A 239 22.30 -10.87 -39.15
C LYS A 239 20.85 -10.86 -38.63
N TYR A 240 20.67 -10.91 -37.32
CA TYR A 240 19.35 -10.95 -36.68
C TYR A 240 18.95 -9.59 -36.07
N GLY A 241 19.64 -8.51 -36.43
CA GLY A 241 19.31 -7.15 -36.05
C GLY A 241 19.70 -6.74 -34.63
N LEU A 242 19.33 -5.53 -34.28
CA LEU A 242 19.52 -4.90 -32.96
C LEU A 242 18.18 -4.64 -32.33
N ILE A 243 17.92 -5.23 -31.17
CA ILE A 243 16.70 -4.99 -30.39
C ILE A 243 17.09 -4.18 -29.16
N TRP A 244 16.65 -2.90 -29.11
CA TRP A 244 16.94 -2.02 -28.01
C TRP A 244 15.74 -1.90 -27.08
N MET A 245 15.88 -2.37 -25.84
CA MET A 245 14.81 -2.38 -24.87
C MET A 245 14.88 -1.17 -23.97
N ILE A 246 13.77 -0.46 -23.87
CA ILE A 246 13.60 0.72 -23.03
C ILE A 246 12.48 0.49 -22.03
N GLN A 247 12.60 1.10 -20.87
CA GLN A 247 11.54 1.03 -19.88
C GLN A 247 10.33 1.87 -20.34
N LYS A 248 9.11 1.37 -20.13
CA LYS A 248 7.86 2.09 -20.43
C LYS A 248 7.86 3.50 -19.84
N GLY A 249 7.64 4.50 -20.71
CA GLY A 249 7.68 5.91 -20.34
C GLY A 249 9.09 6.47 -20.08
N GLY A 250 10.15 5.72 -20.38
CA GLY A 250 11.54 6.18 -20.34
C GLY A 250 11.87 7.04 -21.56
N GLU A 251 12.76 8.00 -21.38
CA GLU A 251 13.29 8.81 -22.48
C GLU A 251 14.40 8.04 -23.23
N ILE A 252 14.43 8.16 -24.55
CA ILE A 252 15.45 7.58 -25.41
C ILE A 252 16.53 8.62 -25.65
N ASN A 253 17.79 8.23 -25.47
CA ASN A 253 18.93 9.05 -25.87
C ASN A 253 18.88 9.32 -27.38
N GLU A 254 19.11 10.57 -27.80
CA GLU A 254 19.03 10.98 -29.21
C GLU A 254 19.97 10.17 -30.11
N ARG A 255 21.19 9.91 -29.64
CA ARG A 255 22.16 9.07 -30.37
C ARG A 255 21.65 7.65 -30.59
N VAL A 256 21.00 7.06 -29.59
CA VAL A 256 20.36 5.74 -29.72
C VAL A 256 19.23 5.78 -30.75
N ARG A 257 18.45 6.86 -30.76
CA ARG A 257 17.37 7.05 -31.72
C ARG A 257 17.92 7.10 -33.15
N GLU A 258 18.93 7.95 -33.39
CA GLU A 258 19.61 8.07 -34.69
C GLU A 258 20.21 6.75 -35.16
N LEU A 259 20.89 6.01 -34.28
CA LEU A 259 21.42 4.68 -34.58
C LEU A 259 20.31 3.72 -35.00
N MET A 260 19.23 3.65 -34.23
CA MET A 260 18.13 2.72 -34.51
C MET A 260 17.37 3.10 -35.81
N GLU A 261 17.23 4.39 -36.12
CA GLU A 261 16.65 4.83 -37.40
C GLU A 261 17.47 4.35 -38.57
N LYS A 262 18.79 4.42 -38.51
CA LYS A 262 19.71 3.90 -39.54
C LYS A 262 19.61 2.37 -39.67
N ILE A 263 19.65 1.66 -38.56
CA ILE A 263 19.65 0.18 -38.55
C ILE A 263 18.30 -0.36 -39.05
N CYS A 264 17.19 0.21 -38.64
CA CYS A 264 15.85 -0.24 -39.07
C CYS A 264 15.60 -0.05 -40.57
N GLN A 265 16.34 0.84 -41.25
CA GLN A 265 16.29 0.95 -42.71
C GLN A 265 16.98 -0.19 -43.42
N VAL A 266 18.00 -0.80 -42.79
CA VAL A 266 18.83 -1.86 -43.38
C VAL A 266 18.39 -3.24 -42.90
N ASN A 267 17.91 -3.37 -41.72
CA ASN A 267 17.54 -4.66 -41.10
C ASN A 267 16.14 -4.58 -40.45
N GLU A 268 15.16 -5.21 -41.12
CA GLU A 268 13.74 -5.25 -40.71
C GLU A 268 13.51 -5.95 -39.35
N LEU A 269 14.49 -6.67 -38.83
CA LEU A 269 14.43 -7.37 -37.55
C LEU A 269 14.82 -6.48 -36.36
N SER A 270 15.30 -5.28 -36.64
CA SER A 270 15.71 -4.32 -35.61
C SER A 270 14.54 -3.52 -35.11
N ALA A 271 14.48 -3.27 -33.81
CA ALA A 271 13.37 -2.54 -33.19
C ALA A 271 13.74 -1.93 -31.83
N ILE A 272 13.05 -0.84 -31.49
CA ILE A 272 12.96 -0.36 -30.11
C ILE A 272 11.74 -0.99 -29.47
N VAL A 273 11.91 -1.60 -28.28
CA VAL A 273 10.86 -2.32 -27.58
C VAL A 273 10.67 -1.74 -26.18
N GLU A 274 9.46 -1.28 -25.86
CA GLU A 274 9.11 -0.87 -24.50
C GLU A 274 8.85 -2.10 -23.63
N ILE A 275 9.53 -2.16 -22.47
CA ILE A 275 9.42 -3.23 -21.48
C ILE A 275 8.98 -2.70 -20.11
N ASP A 276 8.31 -3.52 -19.32
CA ASP A 276 7.96 -3.19 -17.95
C ASP A 276 9.19 -3.24 -17.01
N GLY A 277 10.18 -4.10 -17.30
CA GLY A 277 11.44 -4.23 -16.57
C GLY A 277 12.26 -5.42 -17.02
N PHE A 278 13.49 -5.53 -16.46
CA PHE A 278 14.42 -6.60 -16.80
C PHE A 278 13.88 -7.99 -16.39
N ASP A 279 13.35 -8.12 -15.18
CA ASP A 279 12.84 -9.39 -14.67
C ASP A 279 11.64 -9.88 -15.49
N GLU A 280 10.74 -8.98 -15.88
CA GLU A 280 9.52 -9.29 -16.63
C GLU A 280 9.85 -9.81 -18.02
N ILE A 281 10.72 -9.13 -18.75
CA ILE A 281 11.04 -9.55 -20.12
C ILE A 281 11.84 -10.87 -20.13
N LEU A 282 12.80 -11.05 -19.21
CA LEU A 282 13.57 -12.29 -19.11
C LEU A 282 12.70 -13.47 -18.66
N TYR A 283 11.74 -13.25 -17.80
CA TYR A 283 10.78 -14.29 -17.41
C TYR A 283 9.88 -14.70 -18.59
N GLN A 284 9.46 -13.75 -19.42
CA GLN A 284 8.75 -14.05 -20.65
C GLN A 284 9.62 -14.85 -21.65
N CYS A 285 10.91 -14.49 -21.78
CA CYS A 285 11.85 -15.28 -22.58
C CYS A 285 12.01 -16.72 -22.05
N TYR A 286 12.10 -16.88 -20.72
CA TYR A 286 12.12 -18.18 -20.04
C TYR A 286 10.89 -19.03 -20.37
N GLN A 287 9.69 -18.42 -20.30
CA GLN A 287 8.45 -19.13 -20.64
C GLN A 287 8.39 -19.56 -22.11
N ALA A 288 8.95 -18.74 -23.01
CA ALA A 288 8.94 -19.00 -24.45
C ALA A 288 9.79 -20.22 -24.87
N VAL A 289 10.81 -20.57 -24.11
CA VAL A 289 11.67 -21.74 -24.43
C VAL A 289 11.08 -23.07 -23.94
N GLU A 290 10.00 -23.06 -23.18
CA GLU A 290 9.26 -24.26 -22.72
C GLU A 290 10.11 -25.28 -21.95
N ILE A 291 11.24 -24.88 -21.38
CA ILE A 291 12.10 -25.72 -20.53
C ILE A 291 11.94 -25.23 -19.09
N SER A 292 11.25 -26.00 -18.26
CA SER A 292 10.99 -25.63 -16.88
C SER A 292 12.22 -25.80 -15.99
N ASN A 293 12.32 -24.97 -14.96
CA ASN A 293 13.33 -25.08 -13.91
C ASN A 293 12.70 -24.98 -12.52
N GLU A 294 12.99 -25.95 -11.65
CA GLU A 294 12.36 -26.00 -10.32
C GLU A 294 12.68 -24.79 -9.43
N LEU A 295 13.84 -24.15 -9.59
CA LEU A 295 14.18 -22.96 -8.81
C LEU A 295 13.38 -21.74 -9.28
N ILE A 296 13.24 -21.54 -10.59
CA ILE A 296 12.50 -20.43 -11.19
C ILE A 296 10.98 -20.64 -10.99
N ASP A 297 10.50 -21.88 -11.15
CA ASP A 297 9.09 -22.24 -10.98
C ASP A 297 8.73 -22.62 -9.55
N GLY A 298 9.69 -23.00 -8.74
CA GLY A 298 9.53 -23.89 -7.61
C GLY A 298 9.36 -23.23 -6.24
N GLN A 299 9.40 -21.92 -6.14
CA GLN A 299 9.02 -21.24 -4.89
C GLN A 299 7.56 -21.52 -4.54
N TRP A 300 6.73 -21.79 -5.54
CA TRP A 300 5.34 -22.13 -5.37
C TRP A 300 5.10 -23.50 -4.69
N LYS A 301 5.90 -24.52 -4.99
CA LYS A 301 5.78 -25.84 -4.33
C LYS A 301 6.12 -25.79 -2.83
N ASN A 302 6.93 -24.83 -2.41
CA ASN A 302 7.30 -24.60 -1.01
C ASN A 302 6.44 -23.53 -0.31
N PHE A 303 5.42 -23.01 -0.95
CA PHE A 303 4.53 -21.97 -0.43
C PHE A 303 3.96 -22.33 0.96
N HIS A 304 3.42 -23.53 1.12
CA HIS A 304 2.87 -23.99 2.39
C HIS A 304 3.92 -24.11 3.51
N LYS A 305 5.22 -24.26 3.17
CA LYS A 305 6.32 -24.30 4.16
C LYS A 305 6.76 -22.91 4.63
N ARG A 306 6.38 -21.84 3.91
CA ARG A 306 6.74 -20.44 4.26
C ARG A 306 5.60 -19.65 4.91
N LYS A 307 4.47 -20.27 5.13
CA LYS A 307 3.37 -19.74 5.94
C LYS A 307 3.47 -20.34 7.33
N LEU A 308 4.28 -19.74 8.21
CA LEU A 308 4.43 -20.20 9.59
C LEU A 308 3.26 -19.72 10.47
N PRO A 309 2.90 -20.47 11.51
CA PRO A 309 1.93 -20.03 12.51
C PRO A 309 2.36 -18.72 13.17
N ILE A 310 1.40 -17.83 13.43
CA ILE A 310 1.65 -16.60 14.18
C ILE A 310 1.72 -16.97 15.67
N THR A 311 2.87 -16.71 16.27
CA THR A 311 3.12 -16.96 17.70
C THR A 311 3.23 -15.65 18.46
N PHE A 312 2.76 -15.62 19.69
CA PHE A 312 2.81 -14.48 20.58
C PHE A 312 3.50 -14.89 21.90
N MET A 313 4.43 -14.06 22.35
CA MET A 313 5.08 -14.16 23.67
C MET A 313 4.77 -12.93 24.55
N ALA A 314 3.94 -12.02 24.08
CA ALA A 314 3.55 -10.82 24.79
C ALA A 314 2.78 -11.12 26.09
N LYS A 315 2.75 -10.14 26.98
CA LYS A 315 2.02 -10.25 28.26
C LYS A 315 0.50 -10.33 28.01
N HIS A 316 -0.16 -11.15 28.80
CA HIS A 316 -1.63 -11.14 28.87
C HIS A 316 -2.16 -9.82 29.44
N PRO A 317 -3.37 -9.39 29.05
CA PRO A 317 -4.02 -8.24 29.64
C PRO A 317 -4.17 -8.38 31.16
N ASP A 318 -4.07 -7.25 31.88
CA ASP A 318 -4.30 -7.16 33.31
C ASP A 318 -5.80 -7.17 33.72
N HIS A 319 -6.70 -7.32 32.77
CA HIS A 319 -8.15 -7.32 32.92
C HIS A 319 -8.80 -8.40 32.05
N PHE A 320 -10.02 -8.78 32.41
CA PHE A 320 -10.81 -9.70 31.59
C PHE A 320 -11.34 -9.01 30.34
N ILE A 321 -11.42 -9.80 29.26
CA ILE A 321 -12.00 -9.36 27.99
C ILE A 321 -13.18 -10.26 27.68
N LYS A 322 -14.34 -9.66 27.48
CA LYS A 322 -15.56 -10.32 27.04
C LYS A 322 -15.85 -9.90 25.60
N THR A 323 -16.02 -10.88 24.71
CA THR A 323 -16.41 -10.59 23.31
C THR A 323 -17.94 -10.66 23.15
N ASN A 324 -18.40 -10.30 21.95
CA ASN A 324 -19.79 -10.45 21.51
C ASN A 324 -20.02 -11.73 20.70
N THR A 325 -19.10 -12.68 20.72
CA THR A 325 -19.04 -13.81 19.78
C THR A 325 -19.20 -15.14 20.53
N PHE A 326 -20.02 -16.02 19.97
CA PHE A 326 -20.38 -17.33 20.48
C PHE A 326 -19.88 -18.43 19.53
N LEU A 327 -19.34 -19.49 20.07
CA LEU A 327 -18.87 -20.66 19.31
C LEU A 327 -20.07 -21.54 18.93
N ALA A 328 -20.15 -22.03 17.69
CA ALA A 328 -21.09 -23.05 17.31
C ALA A 328 -20.64 -24.41 17.85
N GLU A 329 -21.53 -25.08 18.56
CA GLU A 329 -21.36 -26.41 19.12
C GLU A 329 -21.96 -27.49 18.23
N GLU A 330 -23.02 -27.14 17.47
CA GLU A 330 -23.69 -28.02 16.53
C GLU A 330 -24.11 -27.20 15.29
N ILE A 331 -23.86 -27.77 14.13
CA ILE A 331 -24.25 -27.21 12.81
C ILE A 331 -25.08 -28.24 12.03
N PRO A 332 -26.17 -27.86 11.34
CA PRO A 332 -27.00 -28.79 10.63
C PRO A 332 -26.32 -29.34 9.36
N MET A 333 -26.45 -30.63 9.11
CA MET A 333 -26.14 -31.23 7.82
C MET A 333 -27.24 -30.86 6.81
N CYS A 334 -26.91 -30.77 5.52
CA CYS A 334 -27.89 -30.48 4.46
C CYS A 334 -28.44 -31.78 3.89
N MET A 335 -29.67 -31.74 3.38
CA MET A 335 -30.17 -32.72 2.41
C MET A 335 -29.76 -32.26 1.01
N SER A 336 -29.24 -33.15 0.15
CA SER A 336 -28.81 -32.74 -1.19
C SER A 336 -29.23 -33.72 -2.28
N PHE A 337 -29.45 -33.24 -3.49
CA PHE A 337 -29.79 -34.05 -4.69
C PHE A 337 -29.27 -33.38 -5.97
N GLN A 338 -29.03 -34.15 -7.02
CA GLN A 338 -28.72 -33.63 -8.35
C GLN A 338 -29.97 -33.04 -9.01
N THR A 339 -29.81 -31.97 -9.79
CA THR A 339 -30.91 -31.27 -10.42
C THR A 339 -30.54 -30.80 -11.84
N ASP A 340 -31.57 -30.59 -12.67
CA ASP A 340 -31.50 -29.92 -13.96
C ASP A 340 -31.57 -28.39 -13.87
N ILE A 341 -31.84 -27.84 -12.68
CA ILE A 341 -31.85 -26.40 -12.43
C ILE A 341 -30.41 -25.87 -12.52
N THR A 342 -30.18 -24.91 -13.42
CA THR A 342 -28.85 -24.38 -13.74
C THR A 342 -28.58 -22.99 -13.16
N SER A 343 -29.62 -22.28 -12.72
CA SER A 343 -29.47 -20.89 -12.25
C SER A 343 -30.28 -20.60 -10.99
N TRP A 344 -29.82 -19.62 -10.22
CA TRP A 344 -30.54 -19.07 -9.07
C TRP A 344 -31.92 -18.50 -9.45
N LYS A 345 -32.08 -18.02 -10.69
CA LYS A 345 -33.36 -17.49 -11.19
C LYS A 345 -34.37 -18.63 -11.36
N GLU A 346 -33.95 -19.76 -11.86
CA GLU A 346 -34.78 -20.98 -11.97
C GLU A 346 -35.12 -21.55 -10.60
N LEU A 347 -34.12 -21.66 -9.70
CA LEU A 347 -34.35 -22.11 -8.34
C LEU A 347 -35.44 -21.29 -7.64
N ARG A 348 -35.42 -19.96 -7.77
CA ARG A 348 -36.46 -19.07 -7.20
C ARG A 348 -37.81 -19.23 -7.84
N ARG A 349 -37.90 -19.63 -9.13
CA ARG A 349 -39.16 -19.91 -9.80
C ARG A 349 -39.79 -21.19 -9.31
N VAL A 350 -38.99 -22.23 -9.06
CA VAL A 350 -39.47 -23.53 -8.55
C VAL A 350 -39.80 -23.41 -7.05
N ASN A 351 -38.93 -22.79 -6.24
CA ASN A 351 -39.15 -22.58 -4.82
C ASN A 351 -39.88 -21.26 -4.57
N VAL A 352 -41.10 -21.13 -5.07
CA VAL A 352 -41.92 -19.92 -4.98
C VAL A 352 -42.18 -19.55 -3.53
N GLY A 353 -41.84 -18.28 -3.18
CA GLY A 353 -42.01 -17.76 -1.81
C GLY A 353 -40.99 -18.30 -0.84
N ASN A 354 -39.86 -18.88 -1.31
CA ASN A 354 -38.82 -19.46 -0.45
C ASN A 354 -39.39 -20.43 0.61
N LYS A 355 -40.30 -21.31 0.22
CA LYS A 355 -40.92 -22.29 1.11
C LYS A 355 -39.91 -23.21 1.78
N ILE A 356 -38.82 -23.49 1.10
CA ILE A 356 -37.71 -24.31 1.57
C ILE A 356 -36.43 -23.49 1.60
N ILE A 357 -35.61 -23.60 2.66
CA ILE A 357 -34.26 -23.09 2.69
C ILE A 357 -33.42 -23.96 1.77
N ALA A 358 -33.06 -23.41 0.59
CA ALA A 358 -32.38 -24.17 -0.46
C ALA A 358 -31.33 -23.31 -1.16
N ALA A 359 -30.25 -23.98 -1.60
CA ALA A 359 -29.17 -23.37 -2.34
C ALA A 359 -28.69 -24.26 -3.49
N LEU A 360 -28.30 -23.64 -4.61
CA LEU A 360 -27.73 -24.31 -5.78
C LEU A 360 -26.21 -24.23 -5.77
N TYR A 361 -25.54 -25.38 -5.85
CA TYR A 361 -24.09 -25.45 -5.96
C TYR A 361 -23.65 -26.66 -6.79
N SER A 362 -22.84 -26.45 -7.82
CA SER A 362 -22.21 -27.47 -8.66
C SER A 362 -23.23 -28.54 -9.20
N GLY A 363 -24.39 -28.08 -9.71
CA GLY A 363 -25.43 -28.97 -10.25
C GLY A 363 -26.21 -29.78 -9.20
N ARG A 364 -26.08 -29.42 -7.92
CA ARG A 364 -26.84 -29.99 -6.82
C ARG A 364 -27.59 -28.88 -6.06
N ILE A 365 -28.77 -29.23 -5.57
CA ILE A 365 -29.50 -28.42 -4.60
C ILE A 365 -29.23 -28.96 -3.20
N TYR A 366 -28.87 -28.06 -2.30
CA TYR A 366 -28.69 -28.29 -0.87
C TYR A 366 -29.86 -27.66 -0.12
N CYS A 367 -30.49 -28.39 0.80
CA CYS A 367 -31.68 -27.94 1.53
C CYS A 367 -31.55 -28.16 3.04
N LEU A 368 -32.14 -27.25 3.84
CA LEU A 368 -32.41 -27.43 5.27
C LEU A 368 -33.89 -27.74 5.47
N GLU A 369 -34.33 -28.89 4.95
CA GLU A 369 -35.72 -29.35 4.98
C GLU A 369 -35.81 -30.89 4.85
N ASN A 370 -36.92 -31.49 5.30
CA ASN A 370 -37.12 -32.93 5.20
C ASN A 370 -37.36 -33.36 3.76
N GLU A 371 -37.25 -34.68 3.51
CA GLU A 371 -37.35 -35.27 2.19
C GLU A 371 -38.74 -35.12 1.57
N GLU A 372 -39.81 -35.17 2.39
CA GLU A 372 -41.22 -35.03 1.92
C GLU A 372 -41.45 -33.64 1.32
N ASP A 373 -41.05 -32.59 2.01
CA ASP A 373 -41.23 -31.24 1.52
C ASP A 373 -40.30 -30.91 0.33
N ILE A 374 -39.07 -31.47 0.30
CA ILE A 374 -38.19 -31.39 -0.87
C ILE A 374 -38.84 -32.00 -2.09
N ASN A 375 -39.39 -33.22 -1.97
CA ASN A 375 -40.11 -33.89 -3.04
C ASN A 375 -41.34 -33.09 -3.50
N SER A 376 -42.04 -32.44 -2.58
CA SER A 376 -43.21 -31.62 -2.91
C SER A 376 -42.86 -30.36 -3.73
N VAL A 377 -41.77 -29.66 -3.37
CA VAL A 377 -41.38 -28.39 -4.01
C VAL A 377 -40.60 -28.62 -5.30
N PHE A 378 -39.71 -29.60 -5.33
CA PHE A 378 -38.81 -29.87 -6.46
C PHE A 378 -39.26 -31.04 -7.34
N LYS A 379 -40.56 -31.40 -7.30
CA LYS A 379 -41.12 -32.43 -8.13
C LYS A 379 -40.78 -32.24 -9.62
N GLY A 380 -40.12 -33.23 -10.24
CA GLY A 380 -39.70 -33.17 -11.64
C GLY A 380 -38.30 -32.61 -11.87
N HIS A 381 -37.64 -32.05 -10.83
CA HIS A 381 -36.29 -31.50 -10.88
C HIS A 381 -35.28 -32.31 -10.06
N ILE A 382 -35.66 -33.44 -9.50
CA ILE A 382 -34.81 -34.34 -8.71
C ILE A 382 -34.29 -35.45 -9.61
N LEU A 383 -32.95 -35.38 -9.89
CA LEU A 383 -32.30 -36.35 -10.80
C LEU A 383 -31.55 -37.47 -10.07
N SER A 384 -31.45 -37.42 -8.73
CA SER A 384 -30.77 -38.44 -7.94
C SER A 384 -31.51 -38.72 -6.63
N LYS A 385 -31.12 -39.75 -5.91
CA LYS A 385 -31.57 -39.95 -4.53
C LYS A 385 -31.23 -38.76 -3.66
N ILE A 386 -32.13 -38.34 -2.78
CA ILE A 386 -31.88 -37.32 -1.77
C ILE A 386 -31.01 -37.95 -0.67
N ILE A 387 -29.88 -37.33 -0.36
CA ILE A 387 -28.91 -37.81 0.64
C ILE A 387 -28.58 -36.72 1.63
N GLU A 388 -28.16 -37.12 2.82
CA GLU A 388 -27.56 -36.20 3.77
C GLU A 388 -26.13 -35.93 3.37
N ASP A 389 -25.75 -34.64 3.26
CA ASP A 389 -24.47 -34.20 2.68
C ASP A 389 -24.00 -32.87 3.27
N SER A 390 -22.74 -32.54 3.09
CA SER A 390 -22.14 -31.26 3.50
C SER A 390 -21.61 -30.49 2.29
N ILE A 391 -21.78 -29.18 2.31
CA ILE A 391 -21.18 -28.35 1.27
C ILE A 391 -19.64 -28.39 1.43
N PRO A 392 -18.88 -28.51 0.34
CA PRO A 392 -17.42 -28.59 0.40
C PRO A 392 -16.77 -27.47 1.20
N ALA A 393 -15.86 -27.81 2.10
CA ALA A 393 -15.24 -26.87 3.04
C ALA A 393 -14.58 -25.64 2.40
N LYS A 394 -14.05 -25.77 1.17
CA LYS A 394 -13.45 -24.64 0.42
C LYS A 394 -14.40 -23.46 0.23
N ASP A 395 -15.71 -23.68 0.22
CA ASP A 395 -16.72 -22.66 0.04
C ASP A 395 -17.14 -22.01 1.37
N LEU A 396 -16.80 -22.63 2.51
CA LEU A 396 -17.08 -22.12 3.85
C LEU A 396 -16.14 -21.01 4.29
N TYR A 397 -15.00 -20.82 3.60
CA TYR A 397 -14.01 -19.76 3.91
C TYR A 397 -14.37 -18.38 3.34
N ARG A 398 -15.50 -18.27 2.62
CA ARG A 398 -15.93 -17.00 2.01
C ARG A 398 -17.04 -16.37 2.84
N ASP A 399 -16.95 -15.09 3.11
CA ASP A 399 -17.96 -14.34 3.88
C ASP A 399 -19.38 -14.43 3.31
N ASN A 400 -19.50 -14.71 2.01
CA ASN A 400 -20.76 -14.92 1.30
C ASN A 400 -20.95 -16.38 0.85
N SER A 401 -20.50 -17.35 1.65
CA SER A 401 -20.70 -18.74 1.30
C SER A 401 -22.20 -19.08 1.25
N ILE A 402 -22.51 -20.02 0.37
CA ILE A 402 -23.88 -20.52 0.19
C ILE A 402 -24.41 -21.09 1.50
N TYR A 403 -23.57 -21.84 2.22
CA TYR A 403 -23.96 -22.47 3.48
C TYR A 403 -24.24 -21.46 4.58
N ILE A 404 -23.39 -20.41 4.74
CA ILE A 404 -23.65 -19.32 5.67
C ILE A 404 -24.98 -18.62 5.33
N GLY A 405 -25.28 -18.45 4.03
CA GLY A 405 -26.56 -17.92 3.58
C GLY A 405 -27.75 -18.76 4.04
N MET A 406 -27.64 -20.09 3.96
CA MET A 406 -28.69 -21.00 4.46
C MET A 406 -28.85 -20.94 5.99
N LEU A 407 -27.74 -20.84 6.73
CA LEU A 407 -27.80 -20.65 8.18
C LEU A 407 -28.44 -19.32 8.56
N TYR A 408 -28.23 -18.28 7.76
CA TYR A 408 -28.92 -16.99 7.92
C TYR A 408 -30.43 -17.10 7.72
N ASP A 409 -30.86 -17.83 6.69
CA ASP A 409 -32.27 -18.06 6.43
C ASP A 409 -32.91 -18.89 7.55
N LEU A 410 -32.18 -19.87 8.12
CA LEU A 410 -32.62 -20.65 9.29
C LEU A 410 -32.85 -19.75 10.52
N ILE A 411 -31.88 -18.89 10.87
CA ILE A 411 -32.00 -17.96 11.98
C ILE A 411 -33.17 -17.01 11.76
N SER A 412 -33.31 -16.47 10.56
CA SER A 412 -34.39 -15.55 10.19
C SER A 412 -35.76 -16.21 10.32
N ASP A 413 -35.92 -17.43 9.82
CA ASP A 413 -37.16 -18.19 9.90
C ASP A 413 -37.58 -18.44 11.35
N VAL A 414 -36.64 -18.85 12.20
CA VAL A 414 -36.90 -19.09 13.63
C VAL A 414 -37.25 -17.80 14.38
N LEU A 415 -36.52 -16.69 14.13
CA LEU A 415 -36.73 -15.43 14.85
C LEU A 415 -38.01 -14.72 14.41
N CYS A 416 -38.36 -14.75 13.13
CA CYS A 416 -39.58 -14.14 12.61
C CYS A 416 -40.89 -14.76 13.16
N ARG A 417 -40.83 -15.99 13.67
CA ARG A 417 -41.97 -16.62 14.37
C ARG A 417 -42.23 -16.06 15.78
N ARG A 418 -41.27 -15.32 16.35
CA ARG A 418 -41.39 -14.70 17.68
C ARG A 418 -42.14 -13.38 17.58
N LYS A 419 -43.29 -13.21 18.27
CA LYS A 419 -44.18 -12.07 18.16
C LYS A 419 -43.53 -10.70 18.42
N ASN A 420 -42.51 -10.66 19.27
CA ASN A 420 -41.86 -9.41 19.70
C ASN A 420 -40.61 -9.04 18.86
N ILE A 421 -40.12 -9.94 18.00
CA ILE A 421 -38.95 -9.72 17.17
C ILE A 421 -39.39 -9.50 15.73
N LYS A 422 -38.91 -8.42 15.09
CA LYS A 422 -39.22 -8.07 13.70
C LYS A 422 -37.93 -7.84 12.92
N PRO A 423 -37.84 -8.38 11.68
CA PRO A 423 -36.74 -8.09 10.79
C PRO A 423 -36.91 -6.70 10.18
N PHE A 424 -35.80 -5.99 9.93
CA PHE A 424 -35.81 -4.74 9.16
C PHE A 424 -34.77 -4.76 8.02
N ASP A 425 -33.90 -5.74 8.02
CA ASP A 425 -32.97 -6.06 6.95
C ASP A 425 -32.49 -7.51 7.14
N LYS A 426 -31.67 -8.04 6.23
CA LYS A 426 -31.11 -9.39 6.33
C LYS A 426 -30.29 -9.49 7.63
N LEU A 427 -30.71 -10.40 8.52
CA LEU A 427 -30.12 -10.63 9.86
C LEU A 427 -30.06 -9.38 10.78
N LYS A 428 -30.92 -8.42 10.56
CA LYS A 428 -31.09 -7.27 11.42
C LYS A 428 -32.51 -7.29 12.01
N PHE A 429 -32.58 -7.38 13.31
CA PHE A 429 -33.84 -7.55 14.03
C PHE A 429 -33.99 -6.47 15.08
N TYR A 430 -35.23 -6.05 15.36
CA TYR A 430 -35.55 -5.11 16.44
C TYR A 430 -36.70 -5.63 17.31
N LEU A 431 -36.79 -5.09 18.52
CA LEU A 431 -37.78 -5.46 19.54
C LEU A 431 -38.95 -4.46 19.52
N LEU A 432 -40.13 -4.95 19.20
CA LEU A 432 -41.34 -4.10 19.15
C LEU A 432 -41.66 -3.40 20.51
N ASN A 433 -41.49 -4.13 21.61
CA ASN A 433 -41.79 -3.62 22.95
C ASN A 433 -40.70 -2.69 23.55
N SER A 434 -39.58 -2.45 22.81
CA SER A 434 -38.53 -1.54 23.24
C SER A 434 -38.69 -0.10 22.68
N ARG A 435 -39.82 0.19 22.06
CA ARG A 435 -40.13 1.50 21.47
C ARG A 435 -39.94 2.64 22.44
N THR A 436 -39.11 3.58 22.10
CA THR A 436 -38.90 4.83 22.88
C THR A 436 -38.79 6.02 21.92
N GLU A 437 -39.17 7.20 22.43
CA GLU A 437 -39.02 8.43 21.68
C GLU A 437 -37.55 8.89 21.61
N TYR A 438 -37.12 9.36 20.43
CA TYR A 438 -35.79 9.93 20.22
C TYR A 438 -35.90 11.20 19.38
N MET A 439 -35.51 12.33 19.97
CA MET A 439 -35.82 13.64 19.43
C MET A 439 -37.34 13.78 19.17
N GLU A 440 -37.82 14.94 18.72
CA GLU A 440 -39.26 15.14 18.51
C GLU A 440 -39.86 14.30 17.39
N ASN A 441 -39.06 13.87 16.45
CA ASN A 441 -39.53 13.31 15.15
C ASN A 441 -39.32 11.81 14.97
N TYR A 442 -38.65 11.10 15.90
CA TYR A 442 -38.27 9.72 15.68
C TYR A 442 -38.72 8.76 16.78
N TRP A 443 -39.02 7.52 16.36
CA TRP A 443 -39.11 6.37 17.24
C TRP A 443 -37.80 5.56 17.16
N LYS A 444 -37.33 5.11 18.31
CA LYS A 444 -36.14 4.28 18.47
C LYS A 444 -36.52 2.93 19.10
N TYR A 445 -35.96 1.84 18.59
CA TYR A 445 -36.10 0.48 19.09
C TYR A 445 -34.74 -0.13 19.36
N ASP A 446 -34.64 -1.00 20.37
CA ASP A 446 -33.46 -1.83 20.55
C ASP A 446 -33.37 -2.87 19.45
N ALA A 447 -32.22 -2.93 18.76
CA ALA A 447 -31.99 -3.78 17.62
C ALA A 447 -30.66 -4.55 17.76
N CYS A 448 -30.51 -5.59 16.96
CA CYS A 448 -29.28 -6.37 16.86
C CYS A 448 -29.04 -6.81 15.43
N GLU A 449 -27.78 -6.68 15.01
CA GLU A 449 -27.28 -7.30 13.80
C GLU A 449 -26.57 -8.61 14.19
N MET A 450 -26.78 -9.68 13.42
CA MET A 450 -26.22 -11.00 13.68
C MET A 450 -25.32 -11.40 12.54
N TYR A 451 -24.10 -11.87 12.84
CA TYR A 451 -23.17 -12.32 11.84
C TYR A 451 -22.69 -13.72 12.15
N ILE A 452 -22.82 -14.64 11.16
CA ILE A 452 -22.18 -15.94 11.20
C ILE A 452 -20.90 -15.83 10.38
N HIS A 453 -19.80 -16.29 10.96
CA HIS A 453 -18.52 -16.36 10.29
C HIS A 453 -17.82 -17.69 10.59
N TYR A 454 -16.94 -18.10 9.68
CA TYR A 454 -16.24 -19.37 9.75
C TYR A 454 -14.74 -19.12 9.82
N GLU A 455 -14.12 -19.59 10.90
CA GLU A 455 -12.68 -19.45 11.15
C GLU A 455 -12.15 -20.73 11.81
N ASN A 456 -11.01 -21.20 11.36
CA ASN A 456 -10.34 -22.39 11.93
C ASN A 456 -11.25 -23.60 12.07
N SER A 457 -11.95 -23.98 11.00
CA SER A 457 -12.90 -25.11 10.95
C SER A 457 -14.06 -25.02 11.94
N LYS A 458 -14.36 -23.82 12.45
CA LYS A 458 -15.46 -23.57 13.40
C LYS A 458 -16.33 -22.42 12.93
N PHE A 459 -17.63 -22.52 13.25
CA PHE A 459 -18.58 -21.43 13.04
C PHE A 459 -18.75 -20.61 14.30
N TYR A 460 -18.95 -19.34 14.12
CA TYR A 460 -19.17 -18.37 15.19
C TYR A 460 -20.38 -17.50 14.89
N LEU A 461 -21.11 -17.10 15.93
CA LEU A 461 -22.17 -16.11 15.87
C LEU A 461 -21.72 -14.86 16.63
N SER A 462 -21.64 -13.72 15.95
CA SER A 462 -21.40 -12.42 16.60
C SER A 462 -22.70 -11.63 16.68
N LEU A 463 -23.04 -11.17 17.87
CA LEU A 463 -24.19 -10.27 18.14
C LEU A 463 -23.70 -8.82 18.22
N LEU A 464 -24.25 -7.95 17.38
CA LEU A 464 -23.95 -6.52 17.33
C LEU A 464 -25.18 -5.72 17.75
N PRO A 465 -25.33 -5.41 19.03
CA PRO A 465 -26.39 -4.52 19.48
C PRO A 465 -26.33 -3.18 18.74
N THR A 466 -27.46 -2.75 18.24
CA THR A 466 -27.66 -1.50 17.51
C THR A 466 -29.04 -0.89 17.85
N VAL A 467 -29.50 0.08 17.08
CA VAL A 467 -30.84 0.64 17.19
C VAL A 467 -31.51 0.66 15.81
N TYR A 468 -32.80 0.43 15.79
CA TYR A 468 -33.66 0.66 14.63
C TYR A 468 -34.42 1.99 14.81
N MET A 469 -34.56 2.76 13.72
CA MET A 469 -35.16 4.09 13.73
C MET A 469 -36.28 4.16 12.71
N GLU A 470 -37.41 4.76 13.16
CA GLU A 470 -38.55 5.11 12.33
C GLU A 470 -38.91 6.57 12.51
N GLN A 471 -39.40 7.22 11.47
CA GLN A 471 -39.95 8.57 11.56
C GLN A 471 -41.41 8.50 12.08
N LYS A 472 -41.80 9.43 12.94
CA LYS A 472 -43.14 9.41 13.54
C LYS A 472 -44.29 9.62 12.56
N ASP A 473 -44.02 10.32 11.47
CA ASP A 473 -44.96 10.57 10.36
C ASP A 473 -45.05 9.40 9.36
N GLY A 474 -44.29 8.33 9.57
CA GLY A 474 -44.28 7.15 8.71
C GLY A 474 -43.46 7.27 7.39
N TYR A 475 -42.81 8.42 7.14
CA TYR A 475 -41.95 8.56 5.98
C TYR A 475 -40.63 7.81 6.18
N LYS A 476 -40.04 7.32 5.05
CA LYS A 476 -38.75 6.65 5.06
C LYS A 476 -37.65 7.65 5.38
N ILE A 477 -36.85 7.38 6.43
CA ILE A 477 -35.62 8.13 6.72
C ILE A 477 -34.61 7.86 5.62
N GLU A 478 -33.97 8.89 5.09
CA GLU A 478 -32.87 8.77 4.16
C GLU A 478 -31.72 7.97 4.79
N ASP A 479 -31.09 7.05 4.02
CA ASP A 479 -30.12 6.09 4.55
C ASP A 479 -28.92 6.78 5.22
N THR A 480 -28.43 7.89 4.66
CA THR A 480 -27.34 8.71 5.23
C THR A 480 -27.72 9.34 6.56
N GLN A 481 -28.92 9.87 6.66
CA GLN A 481 -29.49 10.46 7.88
C GLN A 481 -29.73 9.39 8.95
N LYS A 482 -30.29 8.24 8.55
CA LYS A 482 -30.52 7.08 9.42
C LYS A 482 -29.22 6.61 10.05
N GLN A 483 -28.16 6.45 9.25
CA GLN A 483 -26.84 6.04 9.72
C GLN A 483 -26.22 7.07 10.68
N THR A 484 -26.41 8.35 10.43
CA THR A 484 -25.95 9.43 11.31
C THR A 484 -26.64 9.37 12.69
N LEU A 485 -27.95 9.16 12.72
CA LEU A 485 -28.71 9.03 13.97
C LEU A 485 -28.28 7.77 14.77
N ILE A 486 -28.11 6.64 14.08
CA ILE A 486 -27.63 5.40 14.71
C ILE A 486 -26.23 5.61 15.31
N ASN A 487 -25.32 6.21 14.56
CA ASN A 487 -23.96 6.49 15.01
C ASN A 487 -23.92 7.44 16.22
N ASP A 488 -24.79 8.46 16.25
CA ASP A 488 -24.88 9.38 17.39
C ASP A 488 -25.28 8.65 18.67
N ILE A 489 -26.19 7.70 18.60
CA ILE A 489 -26.62 6.88 19.74
C ILE A 489 -25.53 5.89 20.14
N MET A 490 -25.03 5.10 19.18
CA MET A 490 -24.10 4.00 19.47
C MET A 490 -22.73 4.49 19.92
N SER A 491 -22.26 5.62 19.39
CA SER A 491 -20.98 6.22 19.79
C SER A 491 -20.95 6.75 21.24
N LYS A 492 -22.11 6.88 21.89
CA LYS A 492 -22.22 7.36 23.29
C LYS A 492 -22.28 6.23 24.31
N LEU A 493 -22.32 4.96 23.87
CA LEU A 493 -22.40 3.83 24.80
C LEU A 493 -21.05 3.54 25.46
N TYR A 494 -21.09 3.37 26.79
CA TYR A 494 -19.98 2.82 27.57
C TYR A 494 -20.05 1.29 27.63
N ASN A 495 -18.99 0.64 28.08
CA ASN A 495 -18.95 -0.80 28.24
C ASN A 495 -20.15 -1.39 28.99
N LYS A 496 -20.57 -0.77 30.13
CA LYS A 496 -21.72 -1.22 30.92
C LYS A 496 -22.99 -1.26 30.07
N GLN A 497 -23.30 -0.17 29.39
CA GLN A 497 -24.52 -0.05 28.59
C GLN A 497 -24.52 -0.98 27.38
N TYR A 498 -23.35 -1.16 26.75
CA TYR A 498 -23.20 -2.12 25.65
C TYR A 498 -23.39 -3.56 26.16
N ASN A 499 -22.79 -3.91 27.30
CA ASN A 499 -22.95 -5.24 27.90
C ASN A 499 -24.40 -5.53 28.30
N GLU A 500 -25.15 -4.53 28.82
CA GLU A 500 -26.58 -4.65 29.11
C GLU A 500 -27.38 -4.98 27.84
N LYS A 501 -27.09 -4.32 26.71
CA LYS A 501 -27.73 -4.61 25.44
C LYS A 501 -27.34 -6.00 24.88
N LEU A 502 -26.08 -6.36 24.99
CA LEU A 502 -25.61 -7.70 24.60
C LEU A 502 -26.28 -8.79 25.44
N TYR A 503 -26.40 -8.56 26.76
CA TYR A 503 -27.07 -9.47 27.66
C TYR A 503 -28.58 -9.60 27.37
N LEU A 504 -29.24 -8.49 27.06
CA LEU A 504 -30.65 -8.48 26.63
C LEU A 504 -30.87 -9.39 25.42
N TRP A 505 -30.08 -9.22 24.35
CA TRP A 505 -30.20 -10.05 23.15
C TRP A 505 -29.79 -11.52 23.39
N ASN A 506 -28.75 -11.76 24.17
CA ASN A 506 -28.34 -13.11 24.55
C ASN A 506 -29.49 -13.86 25.26
N ASN A 507 -30.10 -13.22 26.27
CA ASN A 507 -31.22 -13.82 27.00
C ASN A 507 -32.45 -14.07 26.13
N LEU A 508 -32.71 -13.18 25.17
CA LEU A 508 -33.82 -13.37 24.22
C LEU A 508 -33.57 -14.56 23.28
N LEU A 509 -32.32 -14.89 22.96
CA LEU A 509 -31.97 -15.99 22.09
C LEU A 509 -31.87 -17.33 22.82
N ILE A 510 -31.68 -17.31 24.15
CA ILE A 510 -31.62 -18.51 24.97
C ILE A 510 -32.99 -19.19 24.99
N VAL A 511 -33.04 -20.48 24.69
CA VAL A 511 -34.19 -21.37 24.77
C VAL A 511 -34.02 -22.32 25.98
N GLN A 512 -34.90 -23.27 26.17
CA GLN A 512 -34.83 -24.28 27.24
C GLN A 512 -33.39 -24.82 27.40
N ASN A 513 -32.91 -24.95 28.62
CA ASN A 513 -31.55 -25.39 29.01
C ASN A 513 -30.44 -24.34 28.91
N LYS A 514 -30.76 -23.07 28.71
CA LYS A 514 -29.79 -21.96 28.70
C LYS A 514 -28.81 -21.93 27.51
N GLU A 515 -29.18 -22.53 26.38
CA GLU A 515 -28.41 -22.55 25.14
C GLU A 515 -29.02 -21.66 24.06
N ILE A 516 -28.21 -21.13 23.13
CA ILE A 516 -28.71 -20.43 21.94
C ILE A 516 -28.94 -21.48 20.86
N ILE A 517 -30.20 -21.76 20.58
CA ILE A 517 -30.62 -22.78 19.62
C ILE A 517 -31.55 -22.18 18.57
N PHE A 518 -31.24 -22.42 17.32
CA PHE A 518 -32.12 -22.21 16.18
C PHE A 518 -32.46 -23.56 15.56
N GLU A 519 -33.72 -23.94 15.70
CA GLU A 519 -34.20 -25.26 15.31
C GLU A 519 -35.36 -25.17 14.31
N LYS A 520 -35.22 -25.86 13.22
CA LYS A 520 -36.30 -26.13 12.26
C LYS A 520 -36.37 -27.64 11.93
N LYS A 521 -37.39 -28.33 12.47
CA LYS A 521 -37.51 -29.76 12.36
C LYS A 521 -36.25 -30.49 12.91
N LYS A 522 -35.56 -31.30 12.09
CA LYS A 522 -34.33 -32.01 12.50
C LYS A 522 -33.04 -31.15 12.37
N PHE A 523 -33.13 -29.95 11.82
CA PHE A 523 -31.98 -29.11 11.55
C PHE A 523 -31.73 -28.18 12.72
N ILE A 524 -30.63 -28.44 13.45
CA ILE A 524 -30.30 -27.74 14.67
C ILE A 524 -28.99 -26.95 14.45
N LEU A 525 -29.04 -25.64 14.73
CA LEU A 525 -27.88 -24.77 14.84
C LEU A 525 -27.77 -24.30 16.28
N ARG A 526 -26.76 -24.79 17.00
CA ARG A 526 -26.57 -24.56 18.44
C ARG A 526 -25.26 -23.81 18.68
N PHE A 527 -25.33 -22.79 19.51
CA PHE A 527 -24.16 -22.02 19.95
C PHE A 527 -23.96 -22.13 21.45
N SER A 528 -22.70 -21.90 21.87
CA SER A 528 -22.30 -21.87 23.27
C SER A 528 -23.16 -20.87 24.07
N LYS A 529 -23.46 -21.21 25.31
CA LYS A 529 -24.23 -20.36 26.23
C LYS A 529 -23.54 -19.04 26.54
N VAL A 530 -22.23 -19.07 26.56
CA VAL A 530 -21.39 -17.95 26.97
C VAL A 530 -20.53 -17.51 25.79
N CYS A 531 -20.42 -16.18 25.59
CA CYS A 531 -19.53 -15.63 24.59
C CYS A 531 -18.06 -15.95 24.92
N LEU A 532 -17.25 -16.00 23.88
CA LEU A 532 -15.80 -16.16 24.03
C LEU A 532 -15.22 -15.04 24.90
N SER A 533 -14.36 -15.40 25.84
CA SER A 533 -13.77 -14.49 26.81
C SER A 533 -12.33 -14.88 27.12
N SER A 534 -11.53 -13.89 27.49
CA SER A 534 -10.15 -14.12 27.92
C SER A 534 -10.00 -13.87 29.42
N ASN A 535 -9.39 -14.78 30.14
CA ASN A 535 -9.29 -14.73 31.58
C ASN A 535 -8.15 -13.86 32.13
N GLY A 536 -7.42 -13.11 31.29
CA GLY A 536 -6.28 -12.34 31.78
C GLY A 536 -5.31 -13.19 32.63
N LEU A 537 -4.91 -12.69 33.81
CA LEU A 537 -4.01 -13.40 34.74
C LEU A 537 -4.70 -14.46 35.64
N ASP A 538 -6.03 -14.48 35.69
CA ASP A 538 -6.79 -15.33 36.61
C ASP A 538 -7.48 -16.50 35.87
N ARG A 539 -6.89 -17.71 36.00
CA ARG A 539 -7.27 -18.92 35.26
C ARG A 539 -8.48 -19.68 35.85
N LYS A 540 -9.23 -19.10 36.77
CA LYS A 540 -10.25 -19.84 37.53
C LYS A 540 -11.66 -19.90 36.93
N LEU A 541 -11.92 -19.28 35.78
CA LEU A 541 -13.24 -19.29 35.17
C LEU A 541 -13.34 -20.34 34.03
N SER A 542 -14.36 -21.17 34.10
CA SER A 542 -14.66 -22.25 33.13
C SER A 542 -15.39 -21.75 31.86
N TRP A 543 -14.93 -20.64 31.31
CA TRP A 543 -15.52 -20.10 30.08
C TRP A 543 -14.72 -20.50 28.85
N PRO A 544 -15.31 -20.52 27.65
CA PRO A 544 -14.58 -20.75 26.42
C PRO A 544 -13.48 -19.70 26.27
N ASN A 545 -12.23 -20.14 26.35
CA ASN A 545 -11.08 -19.26 26.37
C ASN A 545 -10.62 -18.91 24.98
N ILE A 546 -10.22 -17.66 24.83
CA ILE A 546 -9.43 -17.15 23.72
C ILE A 546 -8.11 -16.58 24.24
N ASP A 547 -7.05 -16.79 23.48
CA ASP A 547 -5.73 -16.22 23.82
C ASP A 547 -5.71 -14.74 23.49
N SER A 548 -5.47 -13.92 24.50
CA SER A 548 -5.36 -12.47 24.35
C SER A 548 -4.03 -11.94 24.88
N TYR A 549 -3.56 -10.87 24.26
CA TYR A 549 -2.27 -10.25 24.52
C TYR A 549 -2.42 -8.74 24.59
N GLN A 550 -1.55 -8.05 25.33
CA GLN A 550 -1.52 -6.61 25.43
C GLN A 550 -0.15 -6.07 25.01
N PHE A 551 -0.18 -5.20 24.02
CA PHE A 551 1.01 -4.52 23.52
C PHE A 551 1.06 -3.09 24.04
N GLU A 552 2.27 -2.62 24.25
CA GLU A 552 2.51 -1.25 24.69
C GLU A 552 2.29 -0.26 23.52
N GLU A 553 1.99 0.99 23.89
CA GLU A 553 1.86 2.07 22.91
C GLU A 553 3.21 2.38 22.26
N PRO A 554 3.33 2.34 20.93
CA PRO A 554 4.61 2.58 20.26
C PRO A 554 5.07 4.03 20.44
N LYS A 555 6.39 4.18 20.67
CA LYS A 555 7.07 5.46 20.80
C LYS A 555 7.52 5.98 19.42
N MET A 556 7.48 7.30 19.26
CA MET A 556 7.96 8.02 18.09
C MET A 556 9.22 8.79 18.45
N SER A 557 10.16 8.88 17.51
CA SER A 557 11.40 9.66 17.61
C SER A 557 11.22 11.03 16.99
N PHE A 558 11.85 12.01 17.62
CA PHE A 558 11.86 13.41 17.20
C PHE A 558 13.30 13.89 17.05
N ASN A 559 13.53 15.20 16.85
CA ASN A 559 14.83 15.81 16.72
C ASN A 559 15.89 15.13 17.62
N VAL A 560 16.72 14.28 17.01
CA VAL A 560 17.71 13.44 17.71
C VAL A 560 19.07 14.11 17.62
N ASP A 561 19.57 14.63 18.75
CA ASP A 561 20.99 14.92 18.90
C ASP A 561 21.75 13.62 19.18
N LYS A 562 23.03 13.55 18.83
CA LYS A 562 23.81 12.29 18.81
C LYS A 562 23.77 11.44 20.09
N ASP A 563 23.43 12.05 21.24
CA ASP A 563 23.56 11.41 22.55
C ASP A 563 22.24 11.13 23.29
N ASP A 564 21.08 11.66 22.86
CA ASP A 564 19.80 11.45 23.54
C ASP A 564 18.70 11.00 22.57
N LYS A 565 18.13 9.82 22.81
CA LYS A 565 16.93 9.34 22.08
C LYS A 565 15.70 10.07 22.61
N LYS A 566 15.31 11.16 21.93
CA LYS A 566 14.10 11.93 22.24
C LYS A 566 12.87 11.21 21.70
N VAL A 567 12.29 10.37 22.53
CA VAL A 567 11.16 9.50 22.18
C VAL A 567 9.97 9.72 23.11
N THR A 568 8.76 9.68 22.56
CA THR A 568 7.49 9.73 23.31
C THR A 568 6.37 9.03 22.57
N ILE A 569 5.36 8.59 23.31
CA ILE A 569 4.14 8.04 22.72
C ILE A 569 3.21 9.13 22.17
N ASN A 570 3.34 10.37 22.61
CA ASN A 570 2.49 11.49 22.23
C ASN A 570 3.19 12.38 21.20
N GLN A 571 2.76 12.33 19.93
CA GLN A 571 3.37 13.05 18.83
C GLN A 571 3.36 14.58 19.04
N ILE A 572 2.26 15.12 19.58
CA ILE A 572 2.14 16.58 19.84
C ILE A 572 3.12 17.02 20.93
N LYS A 573 3.24 16.26 22.03
CA LYS A 573 4.23 16.57 23.07
C LYS A 573 5.64 16.45 22.52
N GLY A 574 5.91 15.46 21.66
CA GLY A 574 7.21 15.29 21.03
C GLY A 574 7.59 16.49 20.17
N LEU A 575 6.67 16.99 19.34
CA LEU A 575 6.90 18.19 18.53
C LEU A 575 7.15 19.44 19.39
N ILE A 576 6.41 19.64 20.48
CA ILE A 576 6.61 20.78 21.37
C ILE A 576 7.95 20.70 22.09
N ALA A 577 8.29 19.53 22.63
CA ALA A 577 9.49 19.35 23.45
C ALA A 577 10.78 19.28 22.63
N TYR A 578 10.74 18.64 21.47
CA TYR A 578 11.93 18.23 20.73
C TYR A 578 12.00 18.80 19.30
N ALA A 579 10.92 19.35 18.74
CA ALA A 579 10.75 19.72 17.35
C ALA A 579 10.73 18.51 16.37
N PRO A 580 10.41 18.72 15.07
CA PRO A 580 10.44 17.65 14.05
C PRO A 580 11.79 16.95 13.95
N ILE A 581 11.77 15.68 13.52
CA ILE A 581 12.98 14.88 13.45
C ILE A 581 14.01 15.43 12.47
N ASP A 582 13.58 16.05 11.38
CA ASP A 582 14.44 16.61 10.35
C ASP A 582 15.18 17.89 10.79
N VAL A 583 14.80 18.50 11.89
CA VAL A 583 15.53 19.64 12.47
C VAL A 583 16.92 19.23 12.97
N SER A 584 17.10 18.00 13.46
CA SER A 584 18.40 17.48 13.89
C SER A 584 19.41 17.33 12.76
N PHE A 585 18.92 17.17 11.52
CA PHE A 585 19.75 16.97 10.34
C PHE A 585 20.17 18.29 9.67
N SER A 586 19.75 19.41 10.22
CA SER A 586 19.93 20.73 9.63
C SER A 586 20.87 21.60 10.48
N LYS A 587 22.15 21.36 10.45
CA LYS A 587 23.13 22.29 11.02
C LYS A 587 23.56 23.42 10.06
N GLY A 588 22.76 23.70 9.01
CA GLY A 588 23.04 24.81 8.10
C GLY A 588 21.95 24.96 7.04
N ILE A 589 21.60 26.16 6.74
CA ILE A 589 20.72 26.67 5.66
C ILE A 589 19.47 25.84 5.33
N ILE A 590 18.57 25.69 6.29
CA ILE A 590 17.15 25.52 5.97
C ILE A 590 16.66 26.89 5.49
N ARG A 591 15.81 26.94 4.44
CA ARG A 591 15.01 28.15 4.21
C ARG A 591 14.30 28.50 5.51
N ALA A 592 14.48 29.74 5.95
CA ALA A 592 13.93 30.21 7.22
C ALA A 592 12.40 30.10 7.29
N SER A 593 11.70 30.05 6.13
CA SER A 593 10.24 30.05 6.07
C SER A 593 9.70 29.11 5.00
N ILE A 594 8.50 28.57 5.25
CA ILE A 594 7.67 27.85 4.27
C ILE A 594 6.83 28.88 3.51
N ARG A 595 6.96 28.91 2.20
CA ARG A 595 6.29 29.86 1.34
C ARG A 595 4.93 29.35 0.89
N ILE A 596 3.92 30.11 1.22
CA ILE A 596 2.52 29.82 0.90
C ILE A 596 2.12 30.63 -0.33
N SER A 597 1.35 30.00 -1.23
CA SER A 597 0.55 30.69 -2.26
C SER A 597 -0.94 30.44 -2.01
N ILE A 598 -1.80 31.33 -2.48
CA ILE A 598 -3.23 31.33 -2.18
C ILE A 598 -4.04 31.47 -3.48
N ILE A 599 -5.13 30.68 -3.59
CA ILE A 599 -6.23 30.92 -4.51
C ILE A 599 -7.52 31.05 -3.67
N ALA A 600 -8.17 32.23 -3.70
CA ALA A 600 -9.33 32.50 -2.89
C ALA A 600 -10.31 33.49 -3.55
N PRO A 601 -11.60 33.50 -3.16
CA PRO A 601 -12.53 34.52 -3.60
C PRO A 601 -12.24 35.89 -2.99
N ASP A 602 -12.53 36.94 -3.72
CA ASP A 602 -12.28 38.36 -3.36
C ASP A 602 -12.91 38.77 -2.03
N GLN A 603 -14.12 38.29 -1.74
CA GLN A 603 -14.86 38.68 -0.53
C GLN A 603 -14.34 38.04 0.75
N GLN A 604 -13.50 36.99 0.66
CA GLN A 604 -13.10 36.18 1.82
C GLN A 604 -11.58 36.00 1.97
N VAL A 605 -10.80 36.55 1.05
CA VAL A 605 -9.33 36.41 1.08
C VAL A 605 -8.70 36.98 2.34
N ASP A 606 -9.20 38.14 2.84
CA ASP A 606 -8.69 38.77 4.07
C ASP A 606 -8.95 37.89 5.31
N LYS A 607 -10.11 37.22 5.35
CA LYS A 607 -10.48 36.28 6.39
C LYS A 607 -9.56 35.05 6.37
N LEU A 608 -9.23 34.55 5.19
CA LEU A 608 -8.30 33.43 5.02
C LEU A 608 -6.88 33.82 5.46
N ILE A 609 -6.36 34.95 5.00
CA ILE A 609 -5.01 35.43 5.38
C ILE A 609 -4.94 35.63 6.90
N SER A 610 -5.97 36.23 7.52
CA SER A 610 -6.06 36.36 8.96
C SER A 610 -6.03 35.01 9.68
N HIS A 611 -6.77 34.01 9.13
CA HIS A 611 -6.77 32.65 9.68
C HIS A 611 -5.39 31.98 9.59
N LEU A 612 -4.68 32.12 8.47
CA LEU A 612 -3.33 31.59 8.30
C LEU A 612 -2.32 32.28 9.21
N ASN A 613 -2.41 33.61 9.40
CA ASN A 613 -1.56 34.35 10.33
C ASN A 613 -1.74 33.92 11.79
N ARG A 614 -2.89 33.35 12.18
CA ARG A 614 -3.07 32.79 13.53
C ARG A 614 -2.13 31.63 13.79
N LEU A 615 -1.69 30.88 12.75
CA LEU A 615 -0.70 29.81 12.91
C LEU A 615 0.65 30.29 13.45
N LYS A 616 0.99 31.58 13.29
CA LYS A 616 2.21 32.15 13.83
C LYS A 616 2.15 32.34 15.35
N ASN A 617 0.94 32.39 15.92
CA ASN A 617 0.68 32.75 17.31
C ASN A 617 0.34 31.52 18.16
N LYS A 618 0.48 31.67 19.49
CA LYS A 618 0.05 30.66 20.45
C LYS A 618 -1.48 30.52 20.46
N GLY A 619 -1.97 29.28 20.60
CA GLY A 619 -3.39 28.96 20.74
C GLY A 619 -3.68 28.22 22.04
N THR A 620 -4.85 28.46 22.64
CA THR A 620 -5.30 27.80 23.86
C THR A 620 -6.40 26.81 23.54
N LEU A 621 -6.43 25.69 24.26
CA LEU A 621 -7.52 24.69 24.16
C LEU A 621 -8.77 25.24 24.83
N LYS A 622 -9.91 25.08 24.17
CA LYS A 622 -11.22 25.39 24.78
C LYS A 622 -11.74 24.27 25.69
N ASN A 623 -11.34 23.02 25.41
CA ASN A 623 -11.61 21.85 26.24
C ASN A 623 -10.32 21.37 26.90
N SER A 624 -10.20 21.63 28.22
CA SER A 624 -9.02 21.22 28.99
C SER A 624 -8.95 19.71 29.31
N ASN A 625 -9.97 18.94 28.97
CA ASN A 625 -10.08 17.51 29.33
C ASN A 625 -9.45 16.55 28.32
N ASP A 626 -8.97 17.05 27.17
CA ASP A 626 -8.25 16.22 26.21
C ASP A 626 -6.78 16.13 26.61
N GLY A 627 -6.42 15.11 27.37
CA GLY A 627 -5.06 14.91 27.89
C GLY A 627 -4.00 14.67 26.79
N PHE A 628 -4.42 14.40 25.55
CA PHE A 628 -3.51 14.12 24.43
C PHE A 628 -3.22 15.37 23.60
N LEU A 629 -4.21 16.18 23.31
CA LEU A 629 -4.05 17.45 22.59
C LEU A 629 -3.44 18.48 23.54
N GLN A 630 -2.44 19.21 23.09
CA GLN A 630 -1.74 20.24 23.86
C GLN A 630 -2.08 21.62 23.31
N PRO A 631 -1.91 22.70 24.13
CA PRO A 631 -1.96 24.06 23.62
C PRO A 631 -1.00 24.24 22.44
N TYR A 632 -1.42 25.00 21.44
CA TYR A 632 -0.61 25.26 20.27
C TYR A 632 0.45 26.35 20.58
N SER A 633 1.74 26.05 20.37
CA SER A 633 2.85 26.93 20.78
C SER A 633 3.25 27.96 19.72
N GLY A 634 2.63 27.97 18.55
CA GLY A 634 2.99 28.78 17.40
C GLY A 634 3.90 28.03 16.42
N PHE A 635 3.72 28.27 15.13
CA PHE A 635 4.38 27.51 14.05
C PHE A 635 5.90 27.50 14.17
N GLU A 636 6.53 28.67 14.28
CA GLU A 636 7.98 28.79 14.34
C GLU A 636 8.56 28.15 15.60
N SER A 637 7.86 28.28 16.73
CA SER A 637 8.26 27.66 17.99
C SER A 637 8.29 26.13 17.91
N ILE A 638 7.36 25.53 17.15
CA ILE A 638 7.21 24.07 17.00
C ILE A 638 8.19 23.54 15.95
N TYR A 639 8.17 24.14 14.77
CA TYR A 639 8.83 23.59 13.56
C TYR A 639 10.20 24.19 13.28
N ARG A 640 10.64 25.19 14.07
CA ARG A 640 11.90 25.93 13.86
C ARG A 640 12.02 26.56 12.46
N ARG A 641 10.88 26.84 11.83
CA ARG A 641 10.74 27.47 10.50
C ARG A 641 9.55 28.42 10.54
N GLY A 642 9.69 29.57 9.91
CA GLY A 642 8.60 30.53 9.79
C GLY A 642 7.57 30.14 8.73
N LEU A 643 6.47 30.88 8.66
CA LEU A 643 5.51 30.87 7.56
C LEU A 643 5.58 32.20 6.81
N ASP A 644 5.85 32.14 5.51
CA ASP A 644 5.76 33.27 4.59
C ASP A 644 4.40 33.19 3.87
N ILE A 645 3.45 34.00 4.37
CA ILE A 645 2.09 34.09 3.88
C ILE A 645 2.00 35.34 3.02
N PRO A 646 1.54 35.27 1.75
CA PRO A 646 1.46 36.40 0.87
C PRO A 646 0.43 37.41 1.34
N ASP A 647 0.72 38.70 1.12
CA ASP A 647 -0.27 39.74 1.24
C ASP A 647 -1.29 39.70 0.08
N LYS A 648 -2.42 40.34 0.26
CA LYS A 648 -3.49 40.40 -0.75
C LYS A 648 -3.01 41.01 -2.08
N ASP A 649 -2.05 41.92 -2.02
CA ASP A 649 -1.53 42.64 -3.19
C ASP A 649 -0.41 41.90 -3.93
N ASP A 650 0.06 40.78 -3.39
CA ASP A 650 1.04 39.89 -4.03
C ASP A 650 0.41 39.09 -5.18
N LYS A 651 0.38 39.69 -6.39
CA LYS A 651 -0.25 39.10 -7.57
C LYS A 651 0.42 37.83 -8.10
N LEU A 652 1.62 37.53 -7.63
CA LEU A 652 2.33 36.29 -8.00
C LEU A 652 1.90 35.08 -7.15
N ARG A 653 1.70 35.32 -5.84
CA ARG A 653 1.40 34.24 -4.89
C ARG A 653 -0.04 34.28 -4.35
N CYS A 654 -0.77 35.42 -4.47
CA CYS A 654 -2.15 35.57 -4.04
C CYS A 654 -3.08 35.81 -5.25
N LEU A 655 -3.68 34.72 -5.74
CA LEU A 655 -4.59 34.78 -6.89
C LEU A 655 -6.03 34.89 -6.40
N ILE A 656 -6.65 36.03 -6.70
CA ILE A 656 -8.00 36.37 -6.23
C ILE A 656 -8.97 36.26 -7.42
N TYR A 657 -10.10 35.60 -7.20
CA TYR A 657 -11.18 35.53 -8.19
C TYR A 657 -12.46 36.19 -7.66
N ASP A 658 -13.25 36.75 -8.60
CA ASP A 658 -14.54 37.37 -8.31
C ASP A 658 -15.56 36.30 -7.89
N GLU A 659 -16.00 36.34 -6.65
CA GLU A 659 -16.92 35.35 -6.05
C GLU A 659 -18.26 35.29 -6.81
N LYS A 660 -18.83 36.45 -7.17
CA LYS A 660 -20.14 36.52 -7.86
C LYS A 660 -20.07 35.91 -9.25
N LYS A 661 -19.03 36.24 -10.02
CA LYS A 661 -18.81 35.63 -11.35
C LYS A 661 -18.54 34.14 -11.26
N ALA A 662 -17.74 33.69 -10.30
CA ALA A 662 -17.43 32.28 -10.08
C ALA A 662 -18.68 31.47 -9.67
N LEU A 663 -19.60 32.05 -8.94
CA LEU A 663 -20.89 31.40 -8.62
C LEU A 663 -21.85 31.33 -9.83
N ALA A 664 -21.68 32.18 -10.85
CA ALA A 664 -22.56 32.20 -12.01
C ALA A 664 -22.15 31.19 -13.13
N ILE A 665 -20.94 30.65 -13.07
CA ILE A 665 -20.43 29.73 -14.09
C ILE A 665 -20.77 28.27 -13.82
N SER A 666 -20.57 27.41 -14.82
CA SER A 666 -20.72 25.97 -14.68
C SER A 666 -19.59 25.36 -13.84
N ARG A 667 -19.82 24.16 -13.30
CA ARG A 667 -18.80 23.38 -12.59
C ARG A 667 -17.50 23.22 -13.40
N ASN A 668 -17.61 22.84 -14.68
CA ASN A 668 -16.44 22.63 -15.53
C ASN A 668 -15.67 23.94 -15.77
N ALA A 669 -16.36 25.07 -15.91
CA ALA A 669 -15.73 26.36 -16.04
C ALA A 669 -15.03 26.79 -14.73
N PHE A 670 -15.58 26.45 -13.56
CA PHE A 670 -14.96 26.69 -12.26
C PHE A 670 -13.69 25.84 -12.09
N VAL A 671 -13.75 24.56 -12.43
CA VAL A 671 -12.57 23.65 -12.43
C VAL A 671 -11.47 24.19 -13.35
N ALA A 672 -11.83 24.62 -14.57
CA ALA A 672 -10.88 25.21 -15.52
C ALA A 672 -10.27 26.52 -15.00
N MET A 673 -11.03 27.32 -14.26
CA MET A 673 -10.53 28.53 -13.61
C MET A 673 -9.48 28.19 -12.54
N LEU A 674 -9.73 27.21 -11.67
CA LEU A 674 -8.77 26.75 -10.66
C LEU A 674 -7.51 26.18 -11.31
N LYS A 675 -7.64 25.38 -12.38
CA LYS A 675 -6.50 24.83 -13.14
C LYS A 675 -5.61 25.94 -13.71
N ARG A 676 -6.18 26.96 -14.33
CA ARG A 676 -5.41 28.14 -14.78
C ARG A 676 -4.69 28.88 -13.64
N GLY A 677 -5.32 28.94 -12.46
CA GLY A 677 -4.67 29.48 -11.26
C GLY A 677 -3.45 28.65 -10.84
N ILE A 678 -3.58 27.33 -10.87
CA ILE A 678 -2.50 26.40 -10.58
C ILE A 678 -1.36 26.54 -11.59
N ASP A 679 -1.66 26.67 -12.89
CA ASP A 679 -0.65 26.87 -13.94
C ASP A 679 0.18 28.14 -13.70
N LYS A 680 -0.47 29.24 -13.30
CA LYS A 680 0.24 30.48 -12.92
C LYS A 680 1.18 30.28 -11.73
N ILE A 681 0.74 29.53 -10.71
CA ILE A 681 1.60 29.23 -9.54
C ILE A 681 2.73 28.28 -9.94
N ALA A 682 2.47 27.31 -10.82
CA ALA A 682 3.46 26.36 -11.29
C ALA A 682 4.61 27.03 -12.07
N THR A 683 4.34 28.07 -12.85
CA THR A 683 5.38 28.85 -13.55
C THR A 683 6.34 29.56 -12.58
N ASN A 684 5.88 29.85 -11.35
CA ASN A 684 6.66 30.43 -10.26
C ASN A 684 6.93 29.42 -9.14
N SER A 685 7.09 28.16 -9.48
CA SER A 685 7.19 27.05 -8.49
C SER A 685 8.33 27.19 -7.48
N LEU A 686 9.39 27.94 -7.82
CA LEU A 686 10.50 28.23 -6.89
C LEU A 686 10.09 29.16 -5.75
N GLU A 687 8.99 29.90 -5.86
CA GLU A 687 8.46 30.81 -4.85
C GLU A 687 7.31 30.20 -4.03
N THR A 688 6.93 28.93 -4.29
CA THR A 688 5.81 28.28 -3.61
C THR A 688 6.22 26.89 -3.08
N ASP A 689 6.06 26.66 -1.79
CA ASP A 689 6.21 25.33 -1.19
C ASP A 689 4.85 24.62 -1.06
N VAL A 690 3.77 25.37 -0.75
CA VAL A 690 2.39 24.84 -0.65
C VAL A 690 1.40 25.88 -1.19
N LEU A 691 0.50 25.41 -2.06
CA LEU A 691 -0.64 26.20 -2.54
C LEU A 691 -1.87 25.94 -1.68
N ILE A 692 -2.47 26.98 -1.11
CA ILE A 692 -3.72 26.92 -0.39
C ILE A 692 -4.87 27.31 -1.32
N ILE A 693 -5.88 26.45 -1.45
CA ILE A 693 -7.11 26.74 -2.16
C ILE A 693 -8.27 26.81 -1.16
N TYR A 694 -8.92 27.97 -1.09
CA TYR A 694 -10.05 28.18 -0.20
C TYR A 694 -11.37 28.12 -0.97
N ILE A 695 -12.27 27.22 -0.51
CA ILE A 695 -13.59 27.04 -1.13
C ILE A 695 -14.67 27.21 -0.05
N PRO A 696 -15.38 28.37 -0.06
CA PRO A 696 -16.51 28.61 0.83
C PRO A 696 -17.68 27.63 0.63
N ASN A 697 -18.56 27.54 1.60
CA ASN A 697 -19.73 26.66 1.55
C ASN A 697 -20.71 26.98 0.42
N LYS A 698 -20.75 28.23 -0.06
CA LYS A 698 -21.54 28.65 -1.23
C LYS A 698 -21.21 27.85 -2.49
N PHE A 699 -19.96 27.32 -2.60
CA PHE A 699 -19.49 26.51 -3.71
C PHE A 699 -19.73 24.99 -3.51
N LYS A 700 -20.53 24.59 -2.54
CA LYS A 700 -20.82 23.17 -2.24
C LYS A 700 -21.29 22.41 -3.48
N ARG A 701 -22.10 23.01 -4.36
CA ARG A 701 -22.62 22.42 -5.60
C ARG A 701 -21.52 22.01 -6.62
N PHE A 702 -20.30 22.56 -6.51
CA PHE A 702 -19.19 22.22 -7.39
C PHE A 702 -18.29 21.11 -6.83
N ARG A 703 -18.48 20.71 -5.57
CA ARG A 703 -17.58 19.78 -4.88
C ARG A 703 -17.78 18.34 -5.31
N GLU A 704 -19.05 17.94 -5.48
CA GLU A 704 -19.43 16.56 -5.80
C GLU A 704 -20.58 16.56 -6.80
N ASP A 705 -20.80 15.43 -7.46
CA ASP A 705 -21.97 15.24 -8.33
C ASP A 705 -23.23 15.05 -7.49
N ILE A 706 -24.23 15.90 -7.73
CA ILE A 706 -25.50 15.87 -6.95
C ILE A 706 -26.31 14.63 -7.29
N ASP A 707 -26.18 14.10 -8.48
CA ASP A 707 -26.98 12.97 -8.99
C ASP A 707 -26.35 11.60 -8.74
N GLY A 708 -25.16 11.52 -8.13
CA GLY A 708 -24.46 10.27 -7.85
C GLY A 708 -24.07 9.41 -9.07
N ILE A 709 -24.27 9.95 -10.30
CA ILE A 709 -24.03 9.25 -11.55
C ILE A 709 -22.56 9.32 -11.97
N ASN A 710 -21.85 10.37 -11.56
CA ASN A 710 -20.44 10.58 -11.85
C ASN A 710 -19.60 10.51 -10.58
N ASP A 711 -18.50 9.77 -10.62
CA ASP A 711 -17.51 9.67 -9.54
C ASP A 711 -16.69 10.97 -9.33
N PHE A 712 -17.17 12.14 -9.83
CA PHE A 712 -16.44 13.39 -9.77
C PHE A 712 -16.32 13.93 -8.35
N ASN A 713 -15.09 14.28 -7.96
CA ASN A 713 -14.77 14.99 -6.73
C ASN A 713 -13.78 16.12 -7.01
N LEU A 714 -14.18 17.36 -6.77
CA LEU A 714 -13.37 18.56 -7.05
C LEU A 714 -12.02 18.53 -6.32
N HIS A 715 -12.02 18.14 -5.06
CA HIS A 715 -10.81 18.07 -4.26
C HIS A 715 -9.78 17.09 -4.87
N ASP A 716 -10.25 15.92 -5.29
CA ASP A 716 -9.41 14.88 -5.85
C ASP A 716 -8.91 15.26 -7.26
N ALA A 717 -9.79 15.77 -8.12
CA ALA A 717 -9.46 16.22 -9.48
C ALA A 717 -8.40 17.35 -9.47
N ILE A 718 -8.57 18.34 -8.60
CA ILE A 718 -7.64 19.47 -8.50
C ILE A 718 -6.30 19.06 -7.88
N LYS A 719 -6.30 18.16 -6.90
CA LYS A 719 -5.04 17.61 -6.36
C LYS A 719 -4.26 16.82 -7.41
N LEU A 720 -4.92 15.97 -8.20
CA LEU A 720 -4.28 15.24 -9.29
C LEU A 720 -3.68 16.19 -10.32
N TYR A 721 -4.43 17.24 -10.72
CA TYR A 721 -3.92 18.27 -11.62
C TYR A 721 -2.69 18.98 -11.04
N GLY A 722 -2.74 19.36 -9.74
CA GLY A 722 -1.60 19.97 -9.05
C GLY A 722 -0.37 19.05 -9.01
N THR A 723 -0.59 17.74 -8.87
CA THR A 723 0.47 16.73 -8.90
C THR A 723 1.21 16.71 -10.23
N ASP A 724 0.46 16.73 -11.35
CA ASP A 724 1.04 16.83 -12.71
C ASP A 724 1.89 18.11 -12.87
N LYS A 725 1.45 19.22 -12.28
CA LYS A 725 2.18 20.50 -12.32
C LYS A 725 3.27 20.66 -11.25
N GLY A 726 3.47 19.65 -10.40
CA GLY A 726 4.45 19.72 -9.31
C GLY A 726 4.07 20.66 -8.16
N VAL A 727 2.79 21.01 -8.01
CA VAL A 727 2.25 21.92 -6.99
C VAL A 727 1.51 21.14 -5.91
N LYS A 728 1.96 21.23 -4.65
CA LYS A 728 1.30 20.60 -3.50
C LYS A 728 0.17 21.48 -3.00
N ILE A 729 -1.04 20.92 -2.93
CA ILE A 729 -2.26 21.67 -2.66
C ILE A 729 -2.83 21.32 -1.27
N GLN A 730 -3.17 22.35 -0.50
CA GLN A 730 -3.96 22.26 0.73
C GLN A 730 -5.30 22.96 0.54
N PHE A 731 -6.39 22.20 0.66
CA PHE A 731 -7.73 22.79 0.71
C PHE A 731 -8.05 23.28 2.12
N ILE A 732 -8.67 24.44 2.21
CA ILE A 732 -9.28 24.96 3.44
C ILE A 732 -10.76 25.19 3.16
N GLU A 733 -11.60 24.72 4.09
CA GLU A 733 -13.05 24.91 4.07
C GLU A 733 -13.48 25.95 5.10
N GLU A 734 -14.63 26.56 4.87
CA GLU A 734 -15.19 27.55 5.76
C GLU A 734 -15.44 27.01 7.19
N LYS A 735 -15.80 25.72 7.32
CA LYS A 735 -15.96 25.08 8.63
C LYS A 735 -14.67 25.07 9.45
N SER A 736 -13.51 24.98 8.81
CA SER A 736 -12.21 25.00 9.50
C SER A 736 -11.89 26.38 10.05
N ILE A 737 -12.21 27.45 9.31
CA ILE A 737 -12.00 28.83 9.74
C ILE A 737 -12.92 29.20 10.92
N ASN A 738 -14.16 28.70 10.90
CA ASN A 738 -15.20 28.98 11.89
C ASN A 738 -15.26 27.96 13.04
N TYR A 739 -14.36 26.96 13.05
CA TYR A 739 -14.39 25.93 14.09
C TYR A 739 -14.18 26.51 15.48
N TYR A 740 -14.99 26.06 16.44
CA TYR A 740 -15.01 26.64 17.80
C TYR A 740 -13.69 26.46 18.58
N ASP A 741 -12.96 25.36 18.35
CA ASP A 741 -11.64 25.10 18.93
C ASP A 741 -10.55 25.33 17.91
N ASN A 742 -10.08 26.56 17.84
CA ASN A 742 -9.02 26.96 16.90
C ASN A 742 -7.71 26.19 17.11
N CYS A 743 -7.38 25.76 18.33
CA CYS A 743 -6.15 25.04 18.63
C CYS A 743 -6.07 23.71 17.90
N LYS A 744 -7.20 22.98 17.85
CA LYS A 744 -7.30 21.71 17.12
C LYS A 744 -7.06 21.88 15.62
N VAL A 745 -7.65 22.91 15.03
CA VAL A 745 -7.47 23.25 13.61
C VAL A 745 -6.02 23.68 13.33
N MET A 746 -5.41 24.48 14.22
CA MET A 746 -4.02 24.90 14.08
C MET A 746 -3.06 23.72 14.06
N TRP A 747 -3.23 22.73 14.95
CA TRP A 747 -2.40 21.53 14.95
C TRP A 747 -2.51 20.75 13.63
N GLY A 748 -3.73 20.50 13.15
CA GLY A 748 -3.93 19.76 11.90
C GLY A 748 -3.39 20.49 10.68
N LEU A 749 -3.64 21.78 10.57
CA LEU A 749 -3.18 22.57 9.43
C LEU A 749 -1.65 22.73 9.45
N SER A 750 -1.06 23.00 10.61
CA SER A 750 0.40 23.20 10.72
C SER A 750 1.20 21.93 10.40
N THR A 751 0.76 20.75 10.91
CA THR A 751 1.43 19.47 10.59
C THR A 751 1.32 19.17 9.10
N SER A 752 0.15 19.39 8.50
CA SER A 752 -0.07 19.17 7.07
C SER A 752 0.79 20.11 6.21
N LEU A 753 0.87 21.40 6.53
CA LEU A 753 1.69 22.37 5.80
C LEU A 753 3.18 22.02 5.89
N TYR A 754 3.66 21.66 7.09
CA TYR A 754 5.05 21.27 7.28
C TYR A 754 5.42 20.04 6.46
N ALA A 755 4.59 18.98 6.51
CA ALA A 755 4.82 17.77 5.73
C ALA A 755 4.78 18.03 4.21
N LYS A 756 3.80 18.83 3.73
CA LYS A 756 3.70 19.22 2.30
C LYS A 756 4.89 20.05 1.84
N ALA A 757 5.48 20.86 2.71
CA ALA A 757 6.72 21.58 2.43
C ALA A 757 7.99 20.68 2.52
N ASN A 758 7.85 19.36 2.35
CA ASN A 758 8.88 18.33 2.44
C ASN A 758 9.46 18.13 3.85
N GLY A 759 8.79 18.59 4.89
CA GLY A 759 9.20 18.33 6.27
C GLY A 759 8.94 16.88 6.67
N VAL A 760 9.69 16.39 7.65
CA VAL A 760 9.52 15.07 8.28
C VAL A 760 9.28 15.29 9.76
N LEU A 761 8.08 14.95 10.24
CA LEU A 761 7.63 15.29 11.58
C LEU A 761 8.23 14.38 12.65
N TRP A 762 8.09 13.08 12.49
CA TRP A 762 8.59 12.04 13.39
C TRP A 762 8.79 10.73 12.63
N HIS A 763 9.58 9.84 13.24
CA HIS A 763 9.74 8.44 12.80
C HIS A 763 9.32 7.49 13.92
N PRO A 764 9.03 6.22 13.63
CA PRO A 764 8.98 5.17 14.64
C PRO A 764 10.30 5.06 15.38
N ALA A 765 10.26 4.88 16.71
CA ALA A 765 11.47 4.79 17.50
C ALA A 765 12.26 3.50 17.27
N PHE A 766 11.57 2.44 16.88
CA PHE A 766 12.12 1.11 16.67
C PHE A 766 11.47 0.46 15.44
N PHE A 767 12.23 0.44 14.34
CA PHE A 767 11.99 -0.45 13.21
C PHE A 767 13.29 -1.15 12.87
N GLU A 768 13.19 -2.37 12.36
CA GLU A 768 14.33 -3.02 11.73
C GLU A 768 14.72 -2.21 10.49
N SER A 769 16.00 -1.86 10.38
CA SER A 769 16.55 -1.27 9.18
C SER A 769 16.28 -2.21 8.00
N ASP A 770 16.21 -1.68 6.79
CA ASP A 770 16.05 -2.43 5.55
C ASP A 770 14.69 -3.10 5.32
N THR A 771 13.65 -2.62 6.02
CA THR A 771 12.26 -3.06 5.80
C THR A 771 11.50 -2.04 4.95
N ALA A 772 10.69 -2.51 4.00
CA ALA A 772 9.72 -1.70 3.27
C ALA A 772 8.30 -2.19 3.53
N PHE A 773 7.35 -1.26 3.55
CA PHE A 773 5.92 -1.54 3.70
C PHE A 773 5.18 -1.15 2.44
N VAL A 774 4.30 -2.00 1.97
CA VAL A 774 3.48 -1.77 0.77
C VAL A 774 2.01 -1.85 1.13
N GLY A 775 1.23 -0.87 0.68
CA GLY A 775 -0.24 -0.93 0.73
C GLY A 775 -0.81 -1.16 -0.65
N ILE A 776 -1.70 -2.13 -0.81
CA ILE A 776 -2.38 -2.42 -2.08
C ILE A 776 -3.88 -2.30 -1.91
N SER A 777 -4.53 -1.58 -2.83
CA SER A 777 -5.98 -1.49 -2.96
C SER A 777 -6.41 -1.58 -4.42
N TYR A 778 -7.67 -1.93 -4.64
CA TYR A 778 -8.30 -1.97 -5.95
C TYR A 778 -9.40 -0.92 -6.06
N ALA A 779 -9.53 -0.34 -7.23
CA ALA A 779 -10.67 0.46 -7.62
C ALA A 779 -11.26 -0.09 -8.92
N TYR A 780 -12.59 -0.07 -9.01
CA TYR A 780 -13.30 -0.36 -10.24
C TYR A 780 -14.15 0.85 -10.63
N SER A 781 -13.93 1.37 -11.82
CA SER A 781 -14.75 2.42 -12.40
C SER A 781 -15.73 1.79 -13.38
N GLN A 782 -17.00 1.72 -12.98
CA GLN A 782 -18.07 1.17 -13.85
C GLN A 782 -18.19 1.95 -15.15
N LYS A 783 -18.06 3.28 -15.10
CA LYS A 783 -18.16 4.17 -16.26
C LYS A 783 -17.05 3.92 -17.29
N LYS A 784 -15.84 3.65 -16.81
CA LYS A 784 -14.66 3.38 -17.67
C LYS A 784 -14.48 1.90 -17.98
N GLY A 785 -15.18 1.00 -17.29
CA GLY A 785 -15.00 -0.45 -17.38
C GLY A 785 -13.59 -0.91 -17.01
N ILE A 786 -12.89 -0.13 -16.16
CA ILE A 786 -11.45 -0.31 -15.88
C ILE A 786 -11.27 -0.66 -14.41
N SER A 787 -10.52 -1.71 -14.16
CA SER A 787 -9.98 -2.04 -12.84
C SER A 787 -8.60 -1.42 -12.68
N ILE A 788 -8.35 -0.81 -11.52
CA ILE A 788 -7.13 -0.08 -11.24
C ILE A 788 -6.51 -0.64 -9.95
N GLY A 789 -5.28 -1.08 -10.04
CA GLY A 789 -4.46 -1.42 -8.89
C GLY A 789 -3.74 -0.17 -8.37
N CYS A 790 -3.97 0.16 -7.10
CA CYS A 790 -3.30 1.25 -6.41
C CYS A 790 -2.31 0.66 -5.41
N SER A 791 -1.04 1.02 -5.54
CA SER A 791 0.01 0.56 -4.64
C SER A 791 0.80 1.73 -4.08
N GLN A 792 1.20 1.62 -2.81
CA GLN A 792 2.01 2.62 -2.15
C GLN A 792 3.15 1.96 -1.38
N LEU A 793 4.33 2.52 -1.55
CA LEU A 793 5.57 2.08 -0.92
C LEU A 793 5.97 3.04 0.21
N PHE A 794 6.35 2.47 1.36
CA PHE A 794 6.91 3.15 2.51
C PHE A 794 8.25 2.53 2.88
N ASP A 795 9.18 3.33 3.39
CA ASP A 795 10.44 2.85 3.95
C ASP A 795 10.29 2.38 5.41
N CYS A 796 11.37 1.91 6.00
CA CYS A 796 11.42 1.48 7.41
C CYS A 796 11.12 2.62 8.41
N THR A 797 11.25 3.87 8.02
CA THR A 797 10.88 5.01 8.86
C THR A 797 9.36 5.30 8.82
N GLY A 798 8.59 4.56 8.02
CA GLY A 798 7.19 4.80 7.77
C GLY A 798 6.93 6.04 6.91
N THR A 799 7.97 6.58 6.28
CA THR A 799 7.85 7.69 5.34
C THR A 799 7.44 7.15 3.99
N GLY A 800 6.39 7.72 3.40
CA GLY A 800 5.93 7.34 2.07
C GLY A 800 6.97 7.67 1.01
N ILE A 801 7.31 6.69 0.18
CA ILE A 801 8.25 6.85 -0.91
C ILE A 801 7.50 7.23 -2.18
N ARG A 802 6.67 6.33 -2.69
CA ARG A 802 5.97 6.50 -3.97
C ARG A 802 4.60 5.85 -3.99
N LEU A 803 3.73 6.43 -4.78
CA LEU A 803 2.43 5.93 -5.18
C LEU A 803 2.44 5.52 -6.63
N ILE A 804 1.84 4.40 -6.97
CA ILE A 804 1.68 3.96 -8.36
C ILE A 804 0.23 3.54 -8.58
N MET A 805 -0.39 4.07 -9.62
CA MET A 805 -1.68 3.64 -10.12
C MET A 805 -1.50 2.91 -11.44
N ARG A 806 -1.95 1.67 -11.52
CA ARG A 806 -1.79 0.82 -12.71
C ARG A 806 -3.13 0.29 -13.18
N LYS A 807 -3.37 0.35 -14.48
CA LYS A 807 -4.55 -0.30 -15.08
C LYS A 807 -4.33 -1.81 -15.06
N ILE A 808 -5.35 -2.54 -14.59
CA ILE A 808 -5.39 -4.00 -14.64
C ILE A 808 -6.11 -4.38 -15.93
N GLU A 809 -5.41 -5.01 -16.86
CA GLU A 809 -5.95 -5.30 -18.20
C GLU A 809 -6.91 -6.49 -18.21
N ASN A 810 -6.60 -7.55 -17.45
CA ASN A 810 -7.35 -8.79 -17.44
C ASN A 810 -7.68 -9.25 -15.99
N PRO A 811 -8.47 -8.47 -15.23
CA PRO A 811 -8.75 -8.80 -13.85
C PRO A 811 -9.57 -10.11 -13.71
N GLU A 812 -9.24 -10.90 -12.70
CA GLU A 812 -10.11 -11.96 -12.23
C GLU A 812 -11.11 -11.37 -11.23
N PHE A 813 -12.40 -11.52 -11.44
CA PHE A 813 -13.41 -11.05 -10.50
C PHE A 813 -13.83 -12.14 -9.53
N LYS A 814 -13.81 -11.83 -8.23
CA LYS A 814 -14.41 -12.64 -7.16
C LYS A 814 -15.45 -11.77 -6.43
N GLY A 815 -16.72 -12.03 -6.71
CA GLY A 815 -17.79 -11.09 -6.35
C GLY A 815 -17.63 -9.77 -7.12
N HIS A 816 -17.58 -8.66 -6.42
CA HIS A 816 -17.38 -7.32 -6.99
C HIS A 816 -15.91 -6.84 -7.00
N ASN A 817 -15.00 -7.63 -6.44
CA ASN A 817 -13.60 -7.23 -6.31
C ASN A 817 -12.77 -7.77 -7.49
N PRO A 818 -12.01 -6.90 -8.19
CA PRO A 818 -11.02 -7.33 -9.15
C PRO A 818 -9.76 -7.84 -8.44
N TYR A 819 -9.06 -8.79 -9.05
CA TYR A 819 -7.78 -9.33 -8.59
C TYR A 819 -6.81 -9.42 -9.76
N MET A 820 -5.53 -9.26 -9.46
CA MET A 820 -4.46 -9.38 -10.45
C MET A 820 -4.16 -10.84 -10.77
N LYS A 821 -3.88 -11.14 -12.03
CA LYS A 821 -3.23 -12.38 -12.45
C LYS A 821 -1.76 -12.36 -12.07
N CYS A 822 -1.10 -13.51 -12.14
CA CYS A 822 0.29 -13.69 -11.74
C CYS A 822 1.24 -12.67 -12.40
N ASP A 823 1.12 -12.48 -13.72
CA ASP A 823 2.00 -11.58 -14.46
C ASP A 823 1.80 -10.11 -14.07
N GLU A 824 0.55 -9.68 -13.89
CA GLU A 824 0.25 -8.32 -13.44
C GLU A 824 0.73 -8.07 -12.00
N ALA A 825 0.52 -9.06 -11.10
CA ALA A 825 0.99 -9.00 -9.72
C ALA A 825 2.53 -8.91 -9.66
N ARG A 826 3.23 -9.71 -10.48
CA ARG A 826 4.67 -9.66 -10.61
C ARG A 826 5.14 -8.29 -11.08
N ALA A 827 4.57 -7.77 -12.16
CA ALA A 827 4.93 -6.47 -12.73
C ALA A 827 4.72 -5.30 -11.74
N VAL A 828 3.63 -5.31 -10.97
CA VAL A 828 3.37 -4.31 -9.92
C VAL A 828 4.45 -4.36 -8.85
N MET A 829 4.77 -5.56 -8.36
CA MET A 829 5.73 -5.71 -7.26
C MET A 829 7.17 -5.42 -7.71
N SER A 830 7.56 -5.82 -8.91
CA SER A 830 8.86 -5.48 -9.51
C SER A 830 9.02 -3.97 -9.64
N SER A 831 7.98 -3.28 -10.12
CA SER A 831 7.99 -1.81 -10.21
C SER A 831 8.14 -1.13 -8.85
N LEU A 832 7.49 -1.64 -7.79
CA LEU A 832 7.65 -1.11 -6.43
C LEU A 832 9.06 -1.33 -5.88
N ARG A 833 9.62 -2.53 -6.07
CA ARG A 833 11.00 -2.86 -5.71
C ARG A 833 11.99 -1.93 -6.40
N GLU A 834 11.80 -1.69 -7.69
CA GLU A 834 12.60 -0.75 -8.46
C GLU A 834 12.51 0.68 -7.90
N GLN A 835 11.30 1.16 -7.59
CA GLN A 835 11.11 2.49 -7.00
C GLN A 835 11.79 2.63 -5.63
N TYR A 836 11.81 1.57 -4.82
CA TYR A 836 12.56 1.58 -3.55
C TYR A 836 14.05 1.86 -3.80
N TYR A 837 14.67 1.11 -4.69
CA TYR A 837 16.10 1.27 -4.98
C TYR A 837 16.44 2.58 -5.72
N ARG A 838 15.54 3.08 -6.56
CA ARG A 838 15.69 4.42 -7.17
C ARG A 838 15.62 5.54 -6.14
N SER A 839 14.82 5.39 -5.10
CA SER A 839 14.66 6.40 -4.04
C SER A 839 15.76 6.31 -2.97
N SER A 840 16.27 5.11 -2.73
CA SER A 840 17.29 4.84 -1.71
C SER A 840 18.42 3.98 -2.32
N PRO A 841 19.28 4.57 -3.16
CA PRO A 841 20.22 3.80 -3.99
C PRO A 841 21.22 2.94 -3.20
N THR A 842 21.61 3.38 -2.01
CA THR A 842 22.60 2.71 -1.17
C THR A 842 22.00 1.82 -0.08
N GLN A 843 20.68 1.86 0.11
CA GLN A 843 20.01 1.05 1.14
C GLN A 843 19.71 -0.35 0.62
N ARG A 844 19.94 -1.35 1.46
CA ARG A 844 19.51 -2.72 1.20
C ARG A 844 18.03 -2.87 1.52
N LEU A 845 17.32 -3.70 0.79
CA LEU A 845 15.98 -4.16 1.11
C LEU A 845 16.07 -5.65 1.47
N SER A 846 15.97 -5.96 2.75
CA SER A 846 16.01 -7.35 3.24
C SER A 846 14.64 -7.90 3.61
N ARG A 847 13.68 -7.01 3.87
CA ARG A 847 12.32 -7.40 4.26
C ARG A 847 11.26 -6.51 3.59
N ILE A 848 10.16 -7.13 3.16
CA ILE A 848 9.00 -6.42 2.61
C ILE A 848 7.70 -6.94 3.24
N VAL A 849 6.85 -6.02 3.67
CA VAL A 849 5.53 -6.31 4.26
C VAL A 849 4.45 -5.72 3.39
N VAL A 850 3.57 -6.55 2.87
CA VAL A 850 2.48 -6.13 1.98
C VAL A 850 1.15 -6.19 2.73
N HIS A 851 0.48 -5.06 2.84
CA HIS A 851 -0.85 -4.91 3.41
C HIS A 851 -1.91 -4.78 2.32
N LYS A 852 -2.98 -5.54 2.42
CA LYS A 852 -4.11 -5.53 1.49
C LYS A 852 -5.43 -5.66 2.24
N THR A 853 -6.48 -5.01 1.78
CA THR A 853 -7.81 -5.11 2.43
C THR A 853 -8.60 -6.35 2.01
N THR A 854 -8.41 -6.80 0.76
CA THR A 854 -9.02 -8.02 0.22
C THR A 854 -8.11 -9.24 0.42
N PRO A 855 -8.63 -10.46 0.39
CA PRO A 855 -7.82 -11.68 0.41
C PRO A 855 -6.76 -11.69 -0.69
N PHE A 856 -5.67 -12.42 -0.52
CA PHE A 856 -4.72 -12.71 -1.59
C PHE A 856 -5.17 -13.94 -2.36
N THR A 857 -5.12 -13.88 -3.68
CA THR A 857 -5.30 -15.05 -4.54
C THR A 857 -3.98 -15.80 -4.70
N ASN A 858 -4.05 -17.06 -5.12
CA ASN A 858 -2.85 -17.85 -5.39
C ASN A 858 -2.00 -17.23 -6.50
N GLU A 859 -2.64 -16.66 -7.52
CA GLU A 859 -1.97 -15.98 -8.62
C GLU A 859 -1.20 -14.73 -8.14
N GLU A 860 -1.83 -13.92 -7.28
CA GLU A 860 -1.17 -12.76 -6.69
C GLU A 860 0.02 -13.15 -5.81
N ILE A 861 -0.13 -14.18 -4.97
CA ILE A 861 0.94 -14.65 -4.10
C ILE A 861 2.13 -15.12 -4.95
N LYS A 862 1.85 -15.91 -6.01
CA LYS A 862 2.87 -16.39 -6.95
C LYS A 862 3.60 -15.22 -7.61
N GLY A 863 2.86 -14.25 -8.16
CA GLY A 863 3.44 -13.09 -8.82
C GLY A 863 4.30 -12.24 -7.88
N PHE A 864 3.80 -11.97 -6.65
CA PHE A 864 4.55 -11.18 -5.66
C PHE A 864 5.82 -11.88 -5.21
N THR A 865 5.76 -13.18 -4.90
CA THR A 865 6.95 -13.92 -4.44
C THR A 865 8.00 -14.07 -5.53
N GLN A 866 7.60 -14.24 -6.79
CA GLN A 866 8.52 -14.22 -7.93
C GLN A 866 9.23 -12.87 -8.09
N ALA A 867 8.48 -11.75 -8.04
CA ALA A 867 9.06 -10.41 -8.14
C ALA A 867 10.02 -10.05 -7.00
N LEU A 868 9.85 -10.69 -5.84
CA LEU A 868 10.65 -10.46 -4.65
C LEU A 868 11.75 -11.50 -4.44
N GLU A 869 12.11 -12.25 -5.50
CA GLU A 869 13.23 -13.19 -5.44
C GLU A 869 14.50 -12.48 -4.95
N GLY A 870 15.23 -13.13 -4.03
CA GLY A 870 16.41 -12.54 -3.40
C GLY A 870 16.14 -11.65 -2.15
N ILE A 871 14.89 -11.34 -1.82
CA ILE A 871 14.51 -10.69 -0.55
C ILE A 871 14.40 -11.77 0.54
N ASP A 872 15.05 -11.53 1.69
CA ASP A 872 15.18 -12.53 2.75
C ASP A 872 13.87 -12.82 3.49
N ASP A 873 13.02 -11.80 3.63
CA ASP A 873 11.77 -11.90 4.39
C ASP A 873 10.61 -11.18 3.68
N ILE A 874 9.53 -11.91 3.43
CA ILE A 874 8.31 -11.41 2.77
C ILE A 874 7.13 -11.74 3.67
N GLU A 875 6.29 -10.73 3.96
CA GLU A 875 5.02 -10.88 4.67
C GLU A 875 3.86 -10.39 3.79
N LEU A 876 2.86 -11.25 3.57
CA LEU A 876 1.62 -10.89 2.87
C LEU A 876 0.46 -10.95 3.87
N LEU A 877 -0.07 -9.77 4.23
CA LEU A 877 -1.07 -9.60 5.27
C LEU A 877 -2.36 -8.99 4.71
N GLN A 878 -3.46 -9.68 4.86
CA GLN A 878 -4.79 -9.07 4.74
C GLN A 878 -5.10 -8.34 6.04
N ILE A 879 -5.51 -7.08 5.96
CA ILE A 879 -5.99 -6.29 7.10
C ILE A 879 -7.39 -5.80 6.78
N GLN A 880 -8.37 -6.36 7.46
CA GLN A 880 -9.78 -6.10 7.21
C GLN A 880 -10.37 -5.21 8.31
N GLU A 881 -11.03 -4.11 7.90
CA GLU A 881 -11.95 -3.35 8.73
C GLU A 881 -13.32 -4.04 8.81
N LEU A 882 -14.22 -3.49 9.57
CA LEU A 882 -15.61 -3.95 9.68
C LEU A 882 -15.74 -5.39 10.18
N SER A 883 -14.80 -5.82 11.02
CA SER A 883 -14.95 -7.09 11.73
C SER A 883 -16.24 -7.08 12.57
N PRO A 884 -17.02 -8.17 12.58
CA PRO A 884 -18.19 -8.30 13.45
C PRO A 884 -17.82 -8.46 14.93
N TRP A 885 -16.54 -8.69 15.24
CA TRP A 885 -16.06 -8.80 16.60
C TRP A 885 -16.11 -7.47 17.34
N ARG A 886 -16.55 -7.52 18.58
CA ARG A 886 -16.42 -6.45 19.57
C ARG A 886 -15.92 -7.04 20.87
N ALA A 887 -15.23 -6.23 21.68
CA ALA A 887 -14.81 -6.65 22.99
C ALA A 887 -14.94 -5.50 23.99
N ILE A 888 -15.20 -5.87 25.23
CA ILE A 888 -15.33 -4.96 26.37
C ILE A 888 -14.44 -5.45 27.50
N ARG A 889 -14.03 -4.52 28.34
CA ARG A 889 -13.39 -4.86 29.63
C ARG A 889 -14.45 -5.36 30.59
N PHE A 890 -14.09 -6.35 31.36
CA PHE A 890 -14.97 -7.01 32.30
C PHE A 890 -14.24 -7.36 33.61
N GLY A 891 -14.89 -7.25 34.78
CA GLY A 891 -14.35 -7.73 36.04
C GLY A 891 -13.31 -6.86 36.74
N GLU A 892 -13.03 -5.63 36.27
CA GLU A 892 -12.15 -4.71 37.00
C GLU A 892 -12.84 -4.20 38.30
N ARG A 893 -12.03 -3.95 39.34
CA ARG A 893 -12.54 -3.39 40.59
C ARG A 893 -13.17 -2.03 40.35
N ALA A 894 -14.32 -1.80 40.87
CA ALA A 894 -15.15 -0.59 40.66
C ALA A 894 -14.49 0.74 41.08
N THR A 895 -13.36 0.67 41.81
CA THR A 895 -12.66 1.84 42.37
C THR A 895 -11.97 2.74 41.35
N ASP A 896 -11.62 2.21 40.15
CA ASP A 896 -10.79 2.97 39.21
C ASP A 896 -11.57 3.64 38.08
N GLY A 897 -12.88 3.46 37.99
CA GLY A 897 -13.68 3.94 36.84
C GLY A 897 -13.29 3.31 35.50
N ALA A 898 -12.29 2.45 35.52
CA ALA A 898 -11.67 1.85 34.34
C ALA A 898 -12.61 0.90 33.58
N ALA A 899 -13.52 0.22 34.29
CA ALA A 899 -14.52 -0.68 33.70
C ALA A 899 -15.50 0.01 32.74
N ASN A 900 -15.63 1.33 32.80
CA ASN A 900 -16.48 2.12 31.90
C ASN A 900 -15.77 2.51 30.59
N PHE A 901 -14.44 2.42 30.54
CA PHE A 901 -13.68 2.79 29.36
C PHE A 901 -13.59 1.63 28.38
N ALA A 902 -13.45 1.95 27.10
CA ALA A 902 -13.24 0.96 26.06
C ALA A 902 -11.98 0.13 26.30
N ILE A 903 -11.89 -0.99 25.59
CA ILE A 903 -10.71 -1.86 25.56
C ILE A 903 -9.43 -1.05 25.30
N LYS A 904 -8.30 -1.48 25.86
CA LYS A 904 -7.01 -0.82 25.62
C LYS A 904 -6.58 -0.96 24.17
N ARG A 905 -6.05 0.11 23.61
CA ARG A 905 -5.33 0.06 22.34
C ARG A 905 -4.14 -0.89 22.46
N GLY A 906 -3.85 -1.67 21.42
CA GLY A 906 -2.83 -2.73 21.44
C GLY A 906 -3.32 -4.06 22.01
N THR A 907 -4.58 -4.16 22.47
CA THR A 907 -5.16 -5.47 22.79
C THR A 907 -5.25 -6.29 21.52
N THR A 908 -4.83 -7.56 21.61
CA THR A 908 -4.79 -8.51 20.50
C THR A 908 -5.40 -9.83 20.93
N ILE A 909 -6.19 -10.46 20.06
CA ILE A 909 -6.78 -11.78 20.29
C ILE A 909 -6.35 -12.69 19.15
N LYS A 910 -5.71 -13.81 19.45
CA LYS A 910 -5.40 -14.85 18.46
C LYS A 910 -6.69 -15.58 18.09
N VAL A 911 -7.06 -15.57 16.81
CA VAL A 911 -8.28 -16.23 16.30
C VAL A 911 -7.91 -17.61 15.74
N THR A 912 -6.87 -17.65 14.88
CA THR A 912 -6.34 -18.89 14.29
C THR A 912 -4.82 -18.86 14.30
N ASP A 913 -4.18 -19.91 13.80
CA ASP A 913 -2.71 -19.93 13.65
C ASP A 913 -2.18 -18.90 12.64
N ASP A 914 -3.02 -18.40 11.75
CA ASP A 914 -2.66 -17.44 10.72
C ASP A 914 -3.43 -16.13 10.83
N SER A 915 -4.25 -15.93 11.86
CA SER A 915 -5.03 -14.71 12.03
C SER A 915 -5.21 -14.25 13.47
N PHE A 916 -5.31 -12.94 13.64
CA PHE A 916 -5.56 -12.30 14.92
C PHE A 916 -6.39 -11.02 14.76
N LEU A 917 -7.06 -10.64 15.83
CA LEU A 917 -7.72 -9.35 15.99
C LEU A 917 -6.79 -8.38 16.70
N ILE A 918 -6.76 -7.11 16.28
CA ILE A 918 -6.01 -6.05 16.93
C ILE A 918 -6.85 -4.79 17.09
N TRP A 919 -6.91 -4.26 18.31
CA TRP A 919 -7.56 -2.96 18.58
C TRP A 919 -6.56 -1.82 18.41
N THR A 920 -6.64 -1.16 17.27
CA THR A 920 -5.88 0.06 16.96
C THR A 920 -6.57 1.34 17.48
N HIS A 921 -7.80 1.21 17.95
CA HIS A 921 -8.57 2.20 18.71
C HIS A 921 -8.77 1.70 20.14
N GLY A 922 -8.93 2.61 21.07
CA GLY A 922 -9.22 2.29 22.45
C GLY A 922 -8.57 3.23 23.45
N THR A 923 -8.60 2.86 24.72
CA THR A 923 -7.99 3.65 25.80
C THR A 923 -6.47 3.47 25.77
N ILE A 924 -5.76 4.52 26.16
CA ILE A 924 -4.32 4.52 26.36
C ILE A 924 -4.05 4.91 27.81
N GLN A 925 -3.18 4.13 28.48
CA GLN A 925 -2.68 4.42 29.81
C GLN A 925 -1.16 4.43 29.77
N HIS A 926 -0.53 5.54 30.09
CA HIS A 926 0.92 5.67 30.06
C HIS A 926 1.39 6.71 31.07
N GLU A 927 2.63 6.62 31.52
CA GLU A 927 3.26 7.59 32.44
C GLU A 927 3.24 9.02 31.90
N ASP A 928 3.46 9.20 30.58
CA ASP A 928 3.36 10.50 29.93
C ASP A 928 1.99 11.17 30.08
N LEU A 929 0.98 10.41 30.42
CA LEU A 929 -0.40 10.87 30.71
C LEU A 929 -0.66 10.96 32.21
N LYS A 930 0.41 10.98 33.05
CA LYS A 930 0.34 10.97 34.51
C LYS A 930 -0.42 9.75 35.08
N GLY A 931 -0.30 8.59 34.44
CA GLY A 931 -0.97 7.36 34.83
C GLY A 931 -2.48 7.38 34.69
N LYS A 932 -3.09 8.47 34.22
CA LYS A 932 -4.53 8.57 33.98
C LYS A 932 -4.89 7.93 32.64
N MET A 933 -5.99 7.20 32.63
CA MET A 933 -6.59 6.63 31.44
C MET A 933 -7.48 7.68 30.78
N ASN A 934 -6.87 8.56 29.97
CA ASN A 934 -7.51 9.81 29.59
C ASN A 934 -7.91 9.90 28.13
N TYR A 935 -7.41 9.01 27.27
CA TYR A 935 -7.65 9.17 25.84
C TYR A 935 -8.39 7.96 25.26
N TYR A 936 -9.55 8.25 24.73
CA TYR A 936 -10.33 7.33 23.92
C TYR A 936 -10.57 7.95 22.56
N LYS A 937 -9.94 7.39 21.53
CA LYS A 937 -10.14 7.85 20.18
C LYS A 937 -11.36 7.19 19.55
N GLY A 938 -12.13 7.96 18.78
CA GLY A 938 -13.37 7.54 18.17
C GLY A 938 -14.60 7.91 18.99
N GLY A 939 -14.42 8.67 20.05
CA GLY A 939 -15.50 9.08 20.95
C GLY A 939 -15.86 7.98 21.94
N ARG A 940 -17.06 8.07 22.48
CA ARG A 940 -17.68 7.05 23.31
C ARG A 940 -18.16 5.93 22.40
N GLY A 941 -18.11 4.73 22.78
CA GLY A 941 -18.56 3.59 21.99
C GLY A 941 -17.57 2.45 22.04
N ILE A 942 -17.97 1.34 21.48
CA ILE A 942 -17.17 0.10 21.51
C ILE A 942 -16.39 0.00 20.19
N PRO A 943 -15.05 0.11 20.25
CA PRO A 943 -14.22 0.08 19.03
C PRO A 943 -14.25 -1.27 18.35
N SER A 944 -14.22 -1.25 17.02
CA SER A 944 -14.05 -2.44 16.20
C SER A 944 -12.57 -2.76 16.06
N PRO A 945 -12.15 -4.02 16.17
CA PRO A 945 -10.80 -4.44 15.85
C PRO A 945 -10.56 -4.49 14.33
N LEU A 946 -9.30 -4.51 13.95
CA LEU A 946 -8.88 -4.99 12.65
C LEU A 946 -8.69 -6.51 12.72
N LEU A 947 -9.15 -7.23 11.71
CA LEU A 947 -8.79 -8.64 11.50
C LEU A 947 -7.58 -8.72 10.58
N VAL A 948 -6.50 -9.27 11.09
CA VAL A 948 -5.25 -9.48 10.35
C VAL A 948 -5.11 -10.96 10.03
N ARG A 949 -4.89 -11.30 8.76
CA ARG A 949 -4.68 -12.68 8.31
C ARG A 949 -3.42 -12.77 7.46
N ARG A 950 -2.53 -13.69 7.81
CA ARG A 950 -1.30 -14.00 7.07
C ARG A 950 -1.60 -14.95 5.92
N TYR A 951 -1.14 -14.59 4.73
CA TYR A 951 -1.14 -15.46 3.55
C TYR A 951 0.25 -16.03 3.25
N TYR A 952 1.30 -15.31 3.62
CA TYR A 952 2.69 -15.70 3.45
C TYR A 952 3.56 -15.00 4.49
N GLY A 953 4.61 -15.66 5.00
CA GLY A 953 5.57 -15.05 5.91
C GLY A 953 5.86 -15.87 7.17
N LYS A 954 6.78 -15.33 8.00
CA LYS A 954 7.34 -16.03 9.17
C LYS A 954 7.51 -15.13 10.41
N ALA A 955 7.24 -13.82 10.29
CA ALA A 955 7.44 -12.88 11.40
C ALA A 955 6.61 -13.26 12.65
N SER A 956 7.09 -12.92 13.83
CA SER A 956 6.34 -13.13 15.07
C SER A 956 5.09 -12.23 15.14
N GLY A 957 4.12 -12.62 15.95
CA GLY A 957 2.94 -11.80 16.19
C GLY A 957 3.28 -10.44 16.80
N GLU A 958 4.31 -10.39 17.67
CA GLU A 958 4.82 -9.15 18.24
C GLU A 958 5.29 -8.18 17.19
N THR A 959 6.09 -8.65 16.24
CA THR A 959 6.59 -7.83 15.13
C THR A 959 5.43 -7.25 14.34
N LEU A 960 4.48 -8.10 13.91
CA LEU A 960 3.34 -7.67 13.10
C LEU A 960 2.44 -6.66 13.83
N VAL A 961 2.14 -6.91 15.12
CA VAL A 961 1.30 -5.99 15.91
C VAL A 961 1.99 -4.65 16.11
N ASN A 962 3.28 -4.64 16.48
CA ASN A 962 4.04 -3.42 16.66
C ASN A 962 4.12 -2.60 15.38
N GLU A 963 4.37 -3.22 14.23
CA GLU A 963 4.38 -2.58 12.92
C GLU A 963 3.02 -1.94 12.59
N ILE A 964 1.93 -2.67 12.75
CA ILE A 964 0.58 -2.16 12.51
C ILE A 964 0.30 -0.96 13.42
N LEU A 965 0.57 -1.06 14.72
CA LEU A 965 0.35 0.03 15.67
C LEU A 965 1.18 1.27 15.33
N MET A 966 2.46 1.09 14.99
CA MET A 966 3.34 2.18 14.58
C MET A 966 2.85 2.87 13.32
N LEU A 967 2.49 2.09 12.29
CA LEU A 967 2.03 2.63 11.01
C LEU A 967 0.69 3.39 11.13
N THR A 968 -0.12 3.12 12.16
CA THR A 968 -1.32 3.95 12.43
C THR A 968 -0.99 5.37 12.89
N LYS A 969 0.25 5.64 13.33
CA LYS A 969 0.73 6.97 13.76
C LYS A 969 1.45 7.75 12.66
N MET A 970 1.66 7.14 11.49
CA MET A 970 2.45 7.73 10.41
C MET A 970 1.64 8.56 9.41
N ASN A 971 0.35 8.74 9.60
CA ASN A 971 -0.44 9.64 8.77
C ASN A 971 -0.36 11.08 9.31
N TRP A 972 0.50 11.90 8.73
CA TRP A 972 0.73 13.29 9.12
C TRP A 972 -0.38 14.28 8.70
N ASN A 973 -1.33 13.84 7.89
CA ASN A 973 -2.49 14.65 7.47
C ASN A 973 -3.66 14.63 8.49
N SER A 974 -3.42 14.13 9.68
CA SER A 974 -4.45 13.93 10.70
C SER A 974 -4.34 14.96 11.81
N GLY A 975 -5.16 16.00 11.74
CA GLY A 975 -5.25 16.99 12.81
C GLY A 975 -6.16 16.60 13.99
N ASP A 976 -7.09 15.67 13.75
CA ASP A 976 -8.11 15.31 14.72
C ASP A 976 -7.73 14.15 15.63
N SER A 977 -6.71 13.41 15.23
CA SER A 977 -6.35 12.19 15.91
C SER A 977 -4.91 11.83 15.62
N LEU A 978 -4.19 11.64 16.68
CA LEU A 978 -2.76 11.35 16.67
C LEU A 978 -2.41 9.98 16.08
N TYR A 979 -3.40 9.16 15.77
CA TYR A 979 -3.30 7.90 15.06
C TYR A 979 -4.59 7.59 14.32
N LYS A 980 -4.51 6.76 13.30
CA LYS A 980 -5.66 6.27 12.51
C LYS A 980 -6.07 4.86 12.94
N VAL A 981 -7.23 4.42 12.48
CA VAL A 981 -7.65 3.01 12.63
C VAL A 981 -6.75 2.10 11.82
N LEU A 982 -6.61 2.44 10.54
CA LEU A 982 -5.76 1.72 9.60
C LEU A 982 -4.29 2.15 9.68
N PRO A 983 -3.37 1.23 9.42
CA PRO A 983 -2.00 1.61 9.11
C PRO A 983 -1.95 2.53 7.89
N VAL A 984 -0.99 3.44 7.87
CA VAL A 984 -0.85 4.47 6.83
C VAL A 984 -0.80 3.87 5.41
N THR A 985 -0.26 2.68 5.27
CA THR A 985 -0.22 1.91 4.02
C THR A 985 -1.61 1.72 3.39
N LEU A 986 -2.61 1.37 4.19
CA LEU A 986 -3.97 1.15 3.73
C LEU A 986 -4.81 2.42 3.76
N ASP A 987 -4.54 3.34 4.68
CA ASP A 987 -5.26 4.62 4.74
C ASP A 987 -5.05 5.43 3.46
N PHE A 988 -3.81 5.53 2.97
CA PHE A 988 -3.52 6.15 1.69
C PHE A 988 -3.96 5.32 0.47
N ALA A 989 -3.87 3.99 0.54
CA ALA A 989 -4.35 3.14 -0.54
C ALA A 989 -5.85 3.37 -0.83
N LYS A 990 -6.67 3.62 0.20
CA LYS A 990 -8.09 4.02 0.04
C LYS A 990 -8.25 5.39 -0.62
N VAL A 991 -7.43 6.37 -0.24
CA VAL A 991 -7.43 7.70 -0.87
C VAL A 991 -7.15 7.57 -2.36
N LEU A 992 -6.14 6.78 -2.72
CA LEU A 992 -5.77 6.53 -4.11
C LEU A 992 -6.88 5.82 -4.90
N SER A 993 -7.49 4.82 -4.30
CA SER A 993 -8.61 4.10 -4.92
C SER A 993 -9.77 5.04 -5.27
N ARG A 994 -10.05 6.04 -4.42
CA ARG A 994 -11.03 7.09 -4.71
C ARG A 994 -10.54 8.01 -5.83
N MET A 995 -9.31 8.49 -5.74
CA MET A 995 -8.71 9.42 -6.72
C MET A 995 -8.57 8.80 -8.11
N SER A 996 -8.31 7.49 -8.19
CA SER A 996 -8.15 6.78 -9.48
C SER A 996 -9.39 6.80 -10.37
N LYS A 997 -10.54 7.15 -9.83
CA LYS A 997 -11.80 7.31 -10.58
C LYS A 997 -11.90 8.64 -11.34
N GLN A 998 -11.05 9.63 -10.99
CA GLN A 998 -11.04 10.93 -11.65
C GLN A 998 -10.45 10.84 -13.06
N GLU A 999 -10.78 11.82 -13.93
CA GLU A 999 -10.34 11.84 -15.34
C GLU A 999 -8.86 12.20 -15.49
N GLU A 1000 -8.30 12.95 -14.55
CA GLU A 1000 -6.93 13.48 -14.54
C GLU A 1000 -5.86 12.43 -14.18
N VAL A 1001 -6.23 11.20 -13.95
CA VAL A 1001 -5.28 10.13 -13.56
C VAL A 1001 -4.36 9.77 -14.72
N ILE A 1002 -3.05 9.81 -14.47
CA ILE A 1002 -2.03 9.27 -15.36
C ILE A 1002 -1.58 7.91 -14.78
N TYR A 1003 -1.77 6.85 -15.56
CA TYR A 1003 -1.40 5.51 -15.17
C TYR A 1003 0.10 5.26 -15.35
N ASN A 1004 0.64 4.33 -14.56
CA ASN A 1004 2.04 3.90 -14.60
C ASN A 1004 3.08 4.98 -14.22
N GLN A 1005 2.62 6.09 -13.66
CA GLN A 1005 3.48 7.14 -13.12
C GLN A 1005 3.63 6.97 -11.60
N ALA A 1006 4.84 7.21 -11.09
CA ALA A 1006 5.11 7.23 -9.65
C ALA A 1006 4.95 8.65 -9.10
N TYR A 1007 4.18 8.79 -8.03
CA TYR A 1007 3.86 10.06 -7.40
C TYR A 1007 4.41 10.14 -5.97
N ASP A 1008 4.81 11.34 -5.52
CA ASP A 1008 5.09 11.59 -4.11
C ASP A 1008 3.75 11.66 -3.32
N PHE A 1009 3.68 10.93 -2.20
CA PHE A 1009 2.47 10.84 -1.38
C PHE A 1009 2.00 12.20 -0.82
N ARG A 1010 2.91 13.15 -0.64
CA ARG A 1010 2.62 14.48 -0.09
C ARG A 1010 1.65 15.29 -0.94
N TYR A 1011 1.55 15.01 -2.22
CA TYR A 1011 0.55 15.62 -3.08
C TYR A 1011 -0.87 15.20 -2.71
N PHE A 1012 -1.03 14.01 -2.14
CA PHE A 1012 -2.33 13.42 -1.83
C PHE A 1012 -2.74 13.57 -0.35
N MET A 1013 -1.84 14.08 0.48
CA MET A 1013 -2.13 14.43 1.87
C MET A 1013 -3.23 15.48 2.02
#